data_570b09a73c474ad82db1c830edf60180
#
_entry.id   570b09a73c474ad82db1c830edf60180
#
_cell.length_a   1.000
_cell.length_b   1.000
_cell.length_c   1.000
_cell.angle_alpha   90.00
_cell.angle_beta   90.00
_cell.angle_gamma   90.00
#
_symmetry.space_group_name_H-M   'P 1'
#
loop_
_entity.id
_entity.type
_entity.pdbx_description
1 polymer ?
#
loop_
_entity_poly.entity_id
_entity_poly.type
_entity_poly.pdbx_seq_one_letter_code
_entity_poly.pdbx_strand_id
1 'polypeptide(L)'
;NKGEKVKIDEINIYGADYFPQKKLKRTLKDTKEKKFYRLFKTSKFLNNAFETDLESIINLYNEKGYRDARIIKKEIINVSDKLVKIDIIIEEGFKYHFRNIDWIGNTKYTSDYLNLLLGIKAGDVYDEKMMNERLQMNMSGTDISSLYMDDGYLFFNIDPVETIVEEDSIDFEIRIYEGKQATINKITIAGNTKTNEHVIMREIRTKPGELFRRSDVIRSQEELNRLNYFNPQTLGVNPKPDPQTGNVDIEYSVEEKPSDQIELQGGWGANRVVGTFGVTFNNFSLKNIFNKGTWSPLPSGDGQRISLRASSNGSFFQNYQFAFTEPWLGGSKPNSLSVSFSHSIQDFSTNTVQNRMDITGINLSLGKRLRWPDDYFSMSQAISFQQYKLQNRQLIPGFKDGISKNISYRTILSRSSIFDPIFPKAGSQFTFIGHFTPPYSLFNDKDYSSMSLNEKFEWLEYIKIKLNGTWYANPFSNLVIKTHSEFGILTSYNSKLGVPPFERFSIGGDGITNNFNIDGREIIGLRGYANGSLSQHIEAGASLYSKYTLEIRYPLSLNPSSTIYANAFAEAGNAWSGFTNFQPFEVKRSLGVGIRIFMPMFGLLGVDFGHGYDPLPGTLEKSGWQTHFSIGQQF
;
A
#
# COMPACT_ATOMS: atom_id res chain seq x y z
N ASN A 1 18.34 18.99 37.83
CA ASN A 1 17.23 19.94 37.97
C ASN A 1 16.52 20.06 36.61
N LYS A 2 15.34 19.47 36.46
CA LYS A 2 14.44 19.79 35.36
C LYS A 2 13.87 21.18 35.66
N GLY A 3 14.34 22.22 34.93
CA GLY A 3 13.78 23.57 35.00
C GLY A 3 12.26 23.56 34.75
N GLU A 4 11.58 24.60 35.25
CA GLU A 4 10.14 24.78 35.02
C GLU A 4 9.81 24.88 33.51
N LYS A 5 8.65 24.36 33.11
CA LYS A 5 8.22 24.35 31.70
C LYS A 5 7.73 25.74 31.31
N VAL A 6 8.50 26.46 30.55
CA VAL A 6 8.11 27.76 29.96
C VAL A 6 7.24 27.54 28.73
N LYS A 7 6.16 28.29 28.58
CA LYS A 7 5.23 28.25 27.45
C LYS A 7 5.29 29.55 26.66
N ILE A 8 4.96 29.46 25.38
CA ILE A 8 4.92 30.59 24.47
C ILE A 8 3.51 31.22 24.52
N ASP A 9 3.45 32.47 24.90
CA ASP A 9 2.24 33.29 24.96
C ASP A 9 1.93 33.86 23.59
N GLU A 10 2.86 34.60 23.01
CA GLU A 10 2.71 35.31 21.76
C GLU A 10 4.00 35.23 20.91
N ILE A 11 3.85 35.21 19.60
CA ILE A 11 4.94 35.29 18.62
C ILE A 11 4.62 36.46 17.70
N ASN A 12 5.50 37.43 17.58
CA ASN A 12 5.38 38.53 16.63
C ASN A 12 6.50 38.47 15.61
N ILE A 13 6.17 38.73 14.35
CA ILE A 13 7.10 38.72 13.24
C ILE A 13 7.00 40.07 12.54
N TYR A 14 8.10 40.80 12.50
CA TYR A 14 8.19 42.14 11.91
C TYR A 14 9.10 42.13 10.68
N GLY A 15 8.90 43.08 9.77
CA GLY A 15 9.69 43.19 8.53
C GLY A 15 9.34 42.17 7.46
N ALA A 16 8.15 41.52 7.60
CA ALA A 16 7.64 40.55 6.65
C ALA A 16 6.52 41.19 5.81
N ASP A 17 6.89 41.70 4.63
CA ASP A 17 5.93 42.38 3.74
C ASP A 17 5.32 41.41 2.73
N TYR A 18 6.08 40.42 2.25
CA TYR A 18 5.62 39.44 1.26
C TYR A 18 4.71 38.37 1.86
N PHE A 19 5.06 37.83 3.03
CA PHE A 19 4.24 36.82 3.68
C PHE A 19 3.43 37.36 4.82
N PRO A 20 2.10 37.07 4.87
CA PRO A 20 1.29 37.44 6.03
C PRO A 20 1.79 36.70 7.28
N GLN A 21 1.81 37.37 8.42
CA GLN A 21 2.25 36.81 9.71
C GLN A 21 1.63 35.44 10.03
N LYS A 22 0.33 35.25 9.67
CA LYS A 22 -0.38 33.98 9.87
C LYS A 22 0.29 32.83 9.13
N LYS A 23 0.86 33.03 7.93
CA LYS A 23 1.59 32.04 7.16
C LYS A 23 2.91 31.69 7.82
N LEU A 24 3.69 32.69 8.20
CA LEU A 24 4.96 32.50 8.90
C LEU A 24 4.78 31.77 10.25
N LYS A 25 3.80 32.17 11.06
CA LYS A 25 3.44 31.45 12.31
C LYS A 25 3.00 29.99 12.07
N ARG A 26 2.47 29.66 10.89
CA ARG A 26 2.13 28.27 10.52
C ARG A 26 3.38 27.46 10.14
N THR A 27 4.39 28.08 9.55
CA THR A 27 5.64 27.45 9.17
C THR A 27 6.44 26.97 10.38
N LEU A 28 6.39 27.69 11.50
CA LEU A 28 6.93 27.24 12.77
C LEU A 28 6.19 25.95 13.18
N LYS A 29 6.86 24.78 13.17
CA LYS A 29 6.21 23.46 13.43
C LYS A 29 6.07 23.17 14.92
N ASP A 30 7.13 23.42 15.67
CA ASP A 30 7.27 23.07 17.09
C ASP A 30 7.11 24.27 18.01
N THR A 31 7.41 25.47 17.53
CA THR A 31 7.26 26.75 18.26
C THR A 31 5.85 27.30 18.04
N LYS A 32 4.96 27.06 19.01
CA LYS A 32 3.53 27.44 18.89
C LYS A 32 3.01 28.21 20.08
N GLU A 33 2.20 29.25 19.81
CA GLU A 33 1.45 29.98 20.83
C GLU A 33 0.50 29.08 21.60
N LYS A 34 0.33 29.35 22.88
CA LYS A 34 -0.67 28.72 23.75
C LYS A 34 -2.07 29.13 23.30
N LYS A 35 -2.89 28.17 22.80
CA LYS A 35 -4.30 28.39 22.45
C LYS A 35 -5.17 27.28 23.03
N PHE A 36 -6.34 27.64 23.57
CA PHE A 36 -7.23 26.72 24.30
C PHE A 36 -7.72 25.52 23.48
N TYR A 37 -7.85 25.69 22.16
CA TYR A 37 -8.31 24.63 21.22
C TYR A 37 -7.20 23.68 20.75
N ARG A 38 -5.94 23.87 21.19
CA ARG A 38 -4.82 22.99 20.82
C ARG A 38 -4.58 21.92 21.89
N LEU A 39 -5.46 20.93 21.96
CA LEU A 39 -5.45 19.89 22.98
C LEU A 39 -4.24 18.92 22.86
N PHE A 40 -3.69 18.75 21.63
CA PHE A 40 -2.65 17.75 21.37
C PHE A 40 -1.26 18.32 21.04
N LYS A 41 -1.10 19.65 20.96
CA LYS A 41 0.21 20.28 20.71
C LYS A 41 0.69 21.03 21.95
N THR A 42 1.93 20.73 22.32
CA THR A 42 2.57 21.41 23.45
C THR A 42 3.06 22.78 23.01
N SER A 43 2.74 23.84 23.74
CA SER A 43 3.26 25.21 23.53
C SER A 43 4.51 25.48 24.39
N LYS A 44 5.36 24.47 24.60
CA LYS A 44 6.60 24.63 25.36
C LYS A 44 7.63 25.33 24.49
N PHE A 45 8.37 26.25 25.09
CA PHE A 45 9.54 26.82 24.46
C PHE A 45 10.73 25.84 24.60
N LEU A 46 11.31 25.47 23.46
CA LEU A 46 12.52 24.65 23.34
C LEU A 46 13.46 25.36 22.39
N ASN A 47 14.64 25.77 22.87
CA ASN A 47 15.57 26.59 22.09
C ASN A 47 16.00 25.91 20.78
N ASN A 48 16.35 24.63 20.81
CA ASN A 48 16.75 23.90 19.60
C ASN A 48 15.60 23.82 18.56
N ALA A 49 14.38 23.57 19.00
CA ALA A 49 13.21 23.54 18.13
C ALA A 49 12.90 24.93 17.52
N PHE A 50 13.14 25.99 18.32
CA PHE A 50 12.97 27.36 17.86
C PHE A 50 13.99 27.72 16.76
N GLU A 51 15.27 27.37 16.89
CA GLU A 51 16.27 27.59 15.84
C GLU A 51 15.91 26.87 14.54
N THR A 52 15.52 25.59 14.61
CA THR A 52 15.05 24.83 13.43
C THR A 52 13.81 25.44 12.79
N ASP A 53 12.88 25.97 13.60
CA ASP A 53 11.70 26.66 13.09
C ASP A 53 12.05 27.99 12.42
N LEU A 54 13.07 28.73 12.90
CA LEU A 54 13.58 29.93 12.26
C LEU A 54 14.22 29.62 10.89
N GLU A 55 15.03 28.56 10.79
CA GLU A 55 15.55 28.07 9.53
C GLU A 55 14.41 27.72 8.54
N SER A 56 13.32 27.15 9.04
CA SER A 56 12.15 26.85 8.22
C SER A 56 11.46 28.10 7.65
N ILE A 57 11.52 29.23 8.35
CA ILE A 57 11.06 30.53 7.83
C ILE A 57 11.96 31.00 6.70
N ILE A 58 13.29 30.99 6.90
CA ILE A 58 14.24 31.42 5.87
C ILE A 58 14.12 30.54 4.63
N ASN A 59 14.05 29.23 4.79
CA ASN A 59 13.82 28.29 3.68
C ASN A 59 12.53 28.61 2.90
N LEU A 60 11.45 29.01 3.57
CA LEU A 60 10.22 29.44 2.91
C LEU A 60 10.40 30.70 2.04
N TYR A 61 11.25 31.63 2.47
CA TYR A 61 11.62 32.81 1.68
C TYR A 61 12.48 32.43 0.49
N ASN A 62 13.49 31.59 0.70
CA ASN A 62 14.39 31.10 -0.36
C ASN A 62 13.60 30.33 -1.45
N GLU A 63 12.59 29.51 -1.07
CA GLU A 63 11.68 28.85 -2.01
C GLU A 63 10.81 29.83 -2.85
N LYS A 64 10.83 31.13 -2.52
CA LYS A 64 10.06 32.18 -3.22
C LYS A 64 10.94 33.26 -3.85
N GLY A 65 12.23 33.01 -3.93
CA GLY A 65 13.19 33.85 -4.59
C GLY A 65 13.87 34.89 -3.70
N TYR A 66 13.54 34.92 -2.43
CA TYR A 66 14.17 35.84 -1.49
C TYR A 66 15.44 35.23 -0.89
N ARG A 67 16.49 35.14 -1.71
CA ARG A 67 17.78 34.53 -1.38
C ARG A 67 18.47 35.14 -0.16
N ASP A 68 18.41 36.47 -0.05
CA ASP A 68 19.10 37.23 0.99
C ASP A 68 18.25 37.40 2.27
N ALA A 69 17.09 36.70 2.34
CA ALA A 69 16.23 36.74 3.51
C ALA A 69 16.99 36.28 4.76
N ARG A 70 16.95 37.10 5.80
CA ARG A 70 17.65 36.80 7.05
C ARG A 70 16.87 37.30 8.27
N ILE A 71 17.11 36.65 9.40
CA ILE A 71 16.62 37.11 10.68
C ILE A 71 17.63 38.06 11.28
N ILE A 72 17.27 39.37 11.36
CA ILE A 72 18.13 40.39 11.92
C ILE A 72 18.16 40.30 13.44
N LYS A 73 17.00 40.04 14.05
CA LYS A 73 16.88 40.03 15.49
C LYS A 73 15.84 39.00 15.95
N LYS A 74 16.15 38.33 17.02
CA LYS A 74 15.24 37.46 17.76
C LYS A 74 15.31 37.81 19.24
N GLU A 75 14.16 38.15 19.82
CA GLU A 75 14.06 38.51 21.23
C GLU A 75 13.07 37.59 21.94
N ILE A 76 13.50 37.05 23.08
CA ILE A 76 12.67 36.23 23.94
C ILE A 76 12.44 37.03 25.21
N ILE A 77 11.22 37.51 25.41
CA ILE A 77 10.83 38.41 26.49
C ILE A 77 10.05 37.59 27.51
N ASN A 78 10.53 37.55 28.74
CA ASN A 78 9.82 36.90 29.85
C ASN A 78 8.63 37.77 30.27
N VAL A 79 7.42 37.25 30.05
CA VAL A 79 6.17 37.89 30.46
C VAL A 79 5.85 37.51 31.92
N SER A 80 6.19 36.27 32.32
CA SER A 80 6.11 35.75 33.67
C SER A 80 7.08 34.57 33.85
N ASP A 81 7.20 34.03 35.04
CA ASP A 81 8.06 32.86 35.32
C ASP A 81 7.79 31.63 34.44
N LYS A 82 6.59 31.56 33.82
CA LYS A 82 6.13 30.42 33.00
C LYS A 82 5.72 30.78 31.59
N LEU A 83 5.82 32.05 31.17
CA LEU A 83 5.37 32.55 29.87
C LEU A 83 6.42 33.44 29.23
N VAL A 84 6.66 33.19 27.93
CA VAL A 84 7.54 34.01 27.08
C VAL A 84 6.78 34.54 25.89
N LYS A 85 7.13 35.77 25.47
CA LYS A 85 6.80 36.37 24.20
C LYS A 85 8.04 36.32 23.31
N ILE A 86 7.84 36.06 22.02
CA ILE A 86 8.92 35.97 21.03
C ILE A 86 8.68 37.03 19.96
N ASP A 87 9.65 37.91 19.79
CA ASP A 87 9.66 38.92 18.71
C ASP A 87 10.79 38.55 17.73
N ILE A 88 10.45 38.44 16.44
CA ILE A 88 11.34 38.08 15.34
C ILE A 88 11.32 39.22 14.33
N ILE A 89 12.50 39.74 13.94
CA ILE A 89 12.63 40.77 12.91
C ILE A 89 13.32 40.14 11.72
N ILE A 90 12.67 40.18 10.54
CA ILE A 90 13.13 39.63 9.28
C ILE A 90 13.47 40.78 8.35
N GLU A 91 14.54 40.61 7.59
CA GLU A 91 14.88 41.39 6.39
C GLU A 91 14.68 40.46 5.20
N GLU A 92 13.75 40.79 4.30
CA GLU A 92 13.39 39.90 3.18
C GLU A 92 14.40 39.95 2.04
N GLY A 93 15.03 41.09 1.82
CA GLY A 93 15.91 41.32 0.66
C GLY A 93 15.16 41.46 -0.66
N PHE A 94 15.87 41.28 -1.77
CA PHE A 94 15.29 41.32 -3.11
C PHE A 94 14.77 39.94 -3.51
N LYS A 95 13.83 39.96 -4.47
CA LYS A 95 13.32 38.72 -5.09
C LYS A 95 14.12 38.47 -6.36
N TYR A 96 14.89 37.36 -6.37
CA TYR A 96 15.78 37.00 -7.47
C TYR A 96 15.13 36.07 -8.49
N HIS A 97 15.67 36.10 -9.71
CA HIS A 97 15.27 35.28 -10.85
C HIS A 97 16.51 34.65 -11.50
N PHE A 98 16.33 33.45 -12.09
CA PHE A 98 17.36 32.85 -12.93
C PHE A 98 17.48 33.64 -14.23
N ARG A 99 18.72 34.01 -14.62
CA ARG A 99 18.99 34.70 -15.89
C ARG A 99 19.62 33.74 -16.89
N ASN A 100 20.87 33.33 -16.68
CA ASN A 100 21.56 32.37 -17.53
C ASN A 100 21.99 31.14 -16.71
N ILE A 101 22.01 29.98 -17.38
CA ILE A 101 22.49 28.72 -16.81
C ILE A 101 23.42 28.09 -17.84
N ASP A 102 24.70 28.09 -17.55
CA ASP A 102 25.74 27.54 -18.39
C ASP A 102 26.30 26.25 -17.81
N TRP A 103 26.60 25.27 -18.66
CA TRP A 103 27.14 23.97 -18.28
C TRP A 103 28.59 23.83 -18.66
N ILE A 104 29.44 23.43 -17.72
CA ILE A 104 30.88 23.20 -17.94
C ILE A 104 31.23 21.78 -17.50
N GLY A 105 31.99 21.07 -18.38
CA GLY A 105 32.49 19.73 -18.10
C GLY A 105 31.53 18.58 -18.47
N ASN A 106 30.36 18.85 -19.06
CA ASN A 106 29.39 17.90 -19.52
C ASN A 106 29.75 17.31 -20.89
N THR A 107 30.63 16.31 -20.92
CA THR A 107 31.07 15.69 -22.19
C THR A 107 30.12 14.55 -22.62
N LYS A 108 29.45 13.90 -21.71
CA LYS A 108 28.54 12.77 -21.97
C LYS A 108 27.16 13.20 -22.47
N TYR A 109 26.58 14.23 -21.86
CA TYR A 109 25.25 14.73 -22.21
C TYR A 109 25.34 16.18 -22.69
N THR A 110 24.55 16.53 -23.70
CA THR A 110 24.49 17.88 -24.23
C THR A 110 23.87 18.87 -23.26
N SER A 111 24.28 20.13 -23.28
CA SER A 111 23.70 21.19 -22.45
C SER A 111 22.20 21.35 -22.67
N ASP A 112 21.71 21.19 -23.92
CA ASP A 112 20.27 21.25 -24.24
C ASP A 112 19.49 20.15 -23.54
N TYR A 113 20.04 18.93 -23.50
CA TYR A 113 19.40 17.81 -22.80
C TYR A 113 19.37 18.01 -21.28
N LEU A 114 20.48 18.50 -20.72
CA LEU A 114 20.54 18.81 -19.29
C LEU A 114 19.60 19.96 -18.92
N ASN A 115 19.49 21.01 -19.76
CA ASN A 115 18.50 22.08 -19.57
C ASN A 115 17.05 21.57 -19.60
N LEU A 116 16.76 20.64 -20.51
CA LEU A 116 15.42 20.01 -20.57
C LEU A 116 15.08 19.27 -19.27
N LEU A 117 16.03 18.53 -18.70
CA LEU A 117 15.85 17.81 -17.43
C LEU A 117 15.80 18.77 -16.24
N LEU A 118 16.69 19.77 -16.20
CA LEU A 118 16.69 20.80 -15.18
C LEU A 118 15.36 21.57 -15.19
N GLY A 119 14.79 21.85 -16.38
CA GLY A 119 13.49 22.47 -16.55
C GLY A 119 13.36 23.85 -15.90
N ILE A 120 14.47 24.55 -15.67
CA ILE A 120 14.54 25.95 -15.21
C ILE A 120 14.79 26.83 -16.43
N LYS A 121 14.03 27.91 -16.55
CA LYS A 121 14.13 28.85 -17.66
C LYS A 121 14.59 30.22 -17.19
N ALA A 122 15.21 30.99 -18.08
CA ALA A 122 15.46 32.39 -17.83
C ALA A 122 14.18 33.14 -17.48
N GLY A 123 14.22 33.93 -16.41
CA GLY A 123 13.06 34.64 -15.84
C GLY A 123 12.25 33.86 -14.80
N ASP A 124 12.53 32.57 -14.59
CA ASP A 124 11.92 31.83 -13.50
C ASP A 124 12.39 32.37 -12.14
N VAL A 125 11.52 32.35 -11.16
CA VAL A 125 11.86 32.75 -9.80
C VAL A 125 12.92 31.83 -9.23
N TYR A 126 13.98 32.42 -8.65
CA TYR A 126 15.02 31.65 -7.97
C TYR A 126 14.45 30.79 -6.86
N ASP A 127 14.75 29.51 -6.88
CA ASP A 127 14.40 28.53 -5.86
C ASP A 127 15.56 27.55 -5.71
N GLU A 128 16.39 27.77 -4.69
CA GLU A 128 17.58 26.97 -4.40
C GLU A 128 17.21 25.49 -4.15
N LYS A 129 16.14 25.25 -3.43
CA LYS A 129 15.69 23.89 -3.11
C LYS A 129 15.28 23.14 -4.37
N MET A 130 14.47 23.76 -5.22
CA MET A 130 14.05 23.17 -6.49
C MET A 130 15.26 22.89 -7.39
N MET A 131 16.22 23.80 -7.48
CA MET A 131 17.44 23.60 -8.25
C MET A 131 18.25 22.41 -7.71
N ASN A 132 18.48 22.36 -6.41
CA ASN A 132 19.21 21.26 -5.77
C ASN A 132 18.50 19.92 -5.93
N GLU A 133 17.18 19.86 -5.78
CA GLU A 133 16.37 18.64 -6.02
C GLU A 133 16.48 18.15 -7.47
N ARG A 134 16.60 19.04 -8.44
CA ARG A 134 16.76 18.68 -9.87
C ARG A 134 18.19 18.31 -10.25
N LEU A 135 19.17 18.85 -9.54
CA LEU A 135 20.58 18.54 -9.75
C LEU A 135 21.02 17.26 -9.02
N GLN A 136 20.68 17.08 -7.74
CA GLN A 136 21.31 16.08 -6.89
C GLN A 136 20.42 15.26 -5.96
N MET A 137 19.25 15.73 -5.56
CA MET A 137 18.53 15.18 -4.39
C MET A 137 17.10 14.73 -4.66
N ASN A 138 16.80 14.28 -5.85
CA ASN A 138 15.47 13.79 -6.14
C ASN A 138 15.31 12.33 -5.67
N MET A 139 14.39 12.09 -4.73
CA MET A 139 14.07 10.74 -4.25
C MET A 139 13.49 9.83 -5.36
N SER A 140 12.91 10.42 -6.41
CA SER A 140 12.39 9.67 -7.56
C SER A 140 13.46 9.25 -8.57
N GLY A 141 14.73 9.68 -8.38
CA GLY A 141 15.83 9.34 -9.28
C GLY A 141 15.75 10.02 -10.66
N THR A 142 15.04 11.14 -10.76
CA THR A 142 14.87 11.90 -12.01
C THR A 142 15.76 13.12 -12.08
N ASP A 143 16.71 13.26 -11.16
CA ASP A 143 17.70 14.34 -11.14
C ASP A 143 18.91 14.03 -12.03
N ILE A 144 19.68 15.08 -12.33
CA ILE A 144 20.85 14.99 -13.21
C ILE A 144 21.94 14.09 -12.63
N SER A 145 22.17 14.13 -11.33
CA SER A 145 23.13 13.24 -10.67
C SER A 145 22.73 11.76 -10.82
N SER A 146 21.46 11.46 -10.69
CA SER A 146 20.92 10.10 -10.92
C SER A 146 21.13 9.63 -12.35
N LEU A 147 20.94 10.51 -13.35
CA LEU A 147 21.19 10.20 -14.76
C LEU A 147 22.64 9.73 -14.99
N TYR A 148 23.61 10.46 -14.47
CA TYR A 148 25.03 10.10 -14.60
C TYR A 148 25.37 8.84 -13.79
N MET A 149 24.88 8.73 -12.56
CA MET A 149 25.13 7.57 -11.71
C MET A 149 24.49 6.28 -12.25
N ASP A 150 23.39 6.38 -12.99
CA ASP A 150 22.77 5.21 -13.63
C ASP A 150 23.50 4.76 -14.90
N ASP A 151 24.38 5.60 -15.43
CA ASP A 151 25.30 5.25 -16.51
C ASP A 151 26.73 4.95 -16.00
N GLY A 152 26.86 4.65 -14.71
CA GLY A 152 28.11 4.18 -14.09
C GLY A 152 29.04 5.27 -13.55
N TYR A 153 28.72 6.53 -13.68
CA TYR A 153 29.60 7.64 -13.24
C TYR A 153 29.49 7.88 -11.73
N LEU A 154 29.96 6.92 -10.93
CA LEU A 154 29.91 7.00 -9.46
C LEU A 154 30.74 8.17 -8.89
N PHE A 155 31.83 8.55 -9.59
CA PHE A 155 32.70 9.65 -9.18
C PHE A 155 32.20 11.01 -9.67
N PHE A 156 30.99 11.06 -10.22
CA PHE A 156 30.34 12.27 -10.68
C PHE A 156 30.18 13.30 -9.56
N ASN A 157 30.46 14.52 -9.86
CA ASN A 157 30.17 15.66 -9.00
C ASN A 157 29.57 16.81 -9.81
N ILE A 158 28.63 17.53 -9.22
CA ILE A 158 27.98 18.68 -9.82
C ILE A 158 27.93 19.83 -8.81
N ASP A 159 28.36 21.00 -9.23
CA ASP A 159 28.47 22.18 -8.40
C ASP A 159 27.84 23.39 -9.11
N PRO A 160 26.67 23.87 -8.66
CA PRO A 160 26.09 25.11 -9.20
C PRO A 160 26.76 26.32 -8.57
N VAL A 161 27.49 27.07 -9.37
CA VAL A 161 28.22 28.27 -8.96
C VAL A 161 27.51 29.52 -9.46
N GLU A 162 27.19 30.43 -8.56
CA GLU A 162 26.72 31.77 -8.92
C GLU A 162 27.88 32.59 -9.47
N THR A 163 27.76 33.03 -10.71
CA THR A 163 28.84 33.78 -11.38
C THR A 163 28.60 35.28 -11.37
N ILE A 164 27.38 35.70 -11.63
CA ILE A 164 26.98 37.11 -11.67
C ILE A 164 25.66 37.26 -10.92
N VAL A 165 25.62 38.21 -10.00
CA VAL A 165 24.41 38.68 -9.35
C VAL A 165 24.24 40.14 -9.67
N GLU A 166 23.24 40.49 -10.45
CA GLU A 166 23.03 41.83 -10.95
C GLU A 166 21.56 42.22 -10.79
N GLU A 167 21.29 43.26 -10.00
CA GLU A 167 19.96 43.70 -9.60
C GLU A 167 19.14 42.56 -8.97
N ASP A 168 18.16 42.01 -9.69
CA ASP A 168 17.28 40.94 -9.27
C ASP A 168 17.53 39.60 -10.01
N SER A 169 18.68 39.48 -10.68
CA SER A 169 18.96 38.37 -11.58
C SER A 169 20.28 37.68 -11.24
N ILE A 170 20.29 36.34 -11.37
CA ILE A 170 21.44 35.49 -11.05
C ILE A 170 21.81 34.65 -12.26
N ASP A 171 23.09 34.65 -12.62
CA ASP A 171 23.70 33.73 -13.59
C ASP A 171 24.37 32.58 -12.85
N PHE A 172 24.12 31.37 -13.33
CA PHE A 172 24.72 30.15 -12.81
C PHE A 172 25.64 29.50 -13.84
N GLU A 173 26.77 29.02 -13.36
CA GLU A 173 27.64 28.09 -14.05
C GLU A 173 27.59 26.74 -13.33
N ILE A 174 26.98 25.75 -13.96
CA ILE A 174 26.87 24.40 -13.39
C ILE A 174 28.11 23.61 -13.83
N ARG A 175 29.02 23.39 -12.89
CA ARG A 175 30.28 22.68 -13.10
C ARG A 175 30.08 21.18 -12.87
N ILE A 176 30.36 20.40 -13.90
CA ILE A 176 30.27 18.95 -13.87
C ILE A 176 31.66 18.34 -13.92
N TYR A 177 31.91 17.43 -13.00
CA TYR A 177 33.03 16.51 -13.05
C TYR A 177 32.49 15.10 -13.24
N GLU A 178 32.61 14.55 -14.45
CA GLU A 178 32.05 13.25 -14.81
C GLU A 178 32.82 12.09 -14.17
N GLY A 179 34.14 12.17 -14.14
CA GLY A 179 35.00 11.10 -13.63
C GLY A 179 35.03 9.87 -14.55
N LYS A 180 35.43 8.73 -13.99
CA LYS A 180 35.44 7.44 -14.69
C LYS A 180 34.16 6.66 -14.35
N GLN A 181 33.71 5.79 -15.27
CA GLN A 181 32.68 4.83 -14.97
C GLN A 181 33.20 3.81 -13.95
N ALA A 182 32.37 3.45 -12.98
CA ALA A 182 32.68 2.47 -11.95
C ALA A 182 32.06 1.11 -12.27
N THR A 183 32.86 0.06 -12.14
CA THR A 183 32.41 -1.33 -12.26
C THR A 183 32.32 -1.95 -10.86
N ILE A 184 31.25 -2.67 -10.59
CA ILE A 184 31.06 -3.37 -9.32
C ILE A 184 32.04 -4.55 -9.26
N ASN A 185 32.96 -4.52 -8.30
CA ASN A 185 33.95 -5.57 -8.10
C ASN A 185 33.41 -6.66 -7.15
N LYS A 186 32.92 -6.26 -5.98
CA LYS A 186 32.48 -7.17 -4.94
C LYS A 186 31.22 -6.66 -4.23
N ILE A 187 30.36 -7.61 -3.83
CA ILE A 187 29.23 -7.34 -2.94
C ILE A 187 29.42 -8.14 -1.66
N THR A 188 29.24 -7.47 -0.53
CA THR A 188 29.32 -8.08 0.80
C THR A 188 28.08 -7.75 1.60
N ILE A 189 27.68 -8.68 2.48
CA ILE A 189 26.55 -8.51 3.39
C ILE A 189 27.08 -8.61 4.81
N ALA A 190 26.64 -7.70 5.67
CA ALA A 190 27.01 -7.66 7.07
C ALA A 190 25.76 -7.57 7.95
N GLY A 191 25.75 -8.31 9.09
CA GLY A 191 24.70 -8.24 10.10
C GLY A 191 23.59 -9.28 9.99
N ASN A 192 23.63 -10.16 8.98
CA ASN A 192 22.69 -11.28 8.84
C ASN A 192 23.11 -12.43 9.76
N THR A 193 22.39 -12.61 10.86
CA THR A 193 22.67 -13.64 11.88
C THR A 193 21.82 -14.90 11.74
N LYS A 194 20.58 -14.76 11.26
CA LYS A 194 19.60 -15.84 11.05
C LYS A 194 19.34 -16.12 9.59
N THR A 195 19.29 -15.06 8.78
CA THR A 195 18.97 -15.13 7.36
C THR A 195 20.22 -15.55 6.58
N ASN A 196 20.13 -16.60 5.81
CA ASN A 196 21.20 -17.02 4.94
C ASN A 196 21.54 -15.98 3.89
N GLU A 197 22.83 -15.81 3.58
CA GLU A 197 23.31 -14.81 2.62
C GLU A 197 22.64 -14.91 1.25
N HIS A 198 22.38 -16.12 0.75
CA HIS A 198 21.73 -16.34 -0.54
C HIS A 198 20.31 -15.74 -0.61
N VAL A 199 19.61 -15.62 0.53
CA VAL A 199 18.28 -15.02 0.61
C VAL A 199 18.36 -13.50 0.37
N ILE A 200 19.42 -12.86 0.84
CA ILE A 200 19.68 -11.45 0.64
C ILE A 200 20.21 -11.20 -0.78
N MET A 201 21.22 -11.97 -1.20
CA MET A 201 21.87 -11.82 -2.49
C MET A 201 20.91 -11.98 -3.68
N ARG A 202 19.90 -12.84 -3.58
CA ARG A 202 18.91 -13.03 -4.66
C ARG A 202 17.96 -11.84 -4.85
N GLU A 203 17.79 -11.01 -3.83
CA GLU A 203 16.96 -9.78 -3.92
C GLU A 203 17.77 -8.56 -4.37
N ILE A 204 19.10 -8.61 -4.30
CA ILE A 204 20.00 -7.54 -4.72
C ILE A 204 20.12 -7.54 -6.25
N ARG A 205 19.94 -6.35 -6.84
CA ARG A 205 20.02 -6.14 -8.29
C ARG A 205 21.44 -5.84 -8.79
N THR A 206 22.25 -5.21 -7.95
CA THR A 206 23.66 -4.97 -8.25
C THR A 206 24.42 -6.30 -8.34
N LYS A 207 25.29 -6.47 -9.34
CA LYS A 207 26.07 -7.69 -9.53
C LYS A 207 27.52 -7.39 -9.83
N PRO A 208 28.46 -8.21 -9.33
CA PRO A 208 29.86 -8.10 -9.72
C PRO A 208 30.05 -8.18 -11.24
N GLY A 209 30.90 -7.32 -11.79
CA GLY A 209 31.18 -7.20 -13.22
C GLY A 209 30.22 -6.28 -14.00
N GLU A 210 29.11 -5.83 -13.42
CA GLU A 210 28.22 -4.85 -14.04
C GLU A 210 28.63 -3.40 -13.68
N LEU A 211 28.24 -2.43 -14.50
CA LEU A 211 28.41 -1.03 -14.18
C LEU A 211 27.58 -0.65 -12.95
N PHE A 212 28.10 0.26 -12.15
CA PHE A 212 27.36 0.83 -11.04
C PHE A 212 26.11 1.55 -11.55
N ARG A 213 24.98 1.35 -10.89
CA ARG A 213 23.73 2.07 -11.12
C ARG A 213 23.10 2.43 -9.78
N ARG A 214 22.85 3.71 -9.57
CA ARG A 214 22.18 4.20 -8.36
C ARG A 214 20.78 3.63 -8.23
N SER A 215 20.05 3.53 -9.32
CA SER A 215 18.70 2.95 -9.36
C SER A 215 18.70 1.50 -8.90
N ASP A 216 19.69 0.68 -9.28
CA ASP A 216 19.79 -0.71 -8.84
C ASP A 216 20.13 -0.82 -7.35
N VAL A 217 20.92 0.10 -6.80
CA VAL A 217 21.21 0.18 -5.37
C VAL A 217 19.94 0.52 -4.58
N ILE A 218 19.23 1.58 -4.99
CA ILE A 218 17.96 1.98 -4.36
C ILE A 218 16.96 0.84 -4.44
N ARG A 219 16.82 0.23 -5.60
CA ARG A 219 15.89 -0.87 -5.79
C ARG A 219 16.25 -2.10 -4.96
N SER A 220 17.53 -2.41 -4.82
CA SER A 220 18.00 -3.48 -3.92
C SER A 220 17.60 -3.21 -2.47
N GLN A 221 17.78 -1.96 -2.02
CA GLN A 221 17.38 -1.54 -0.69
C GLN A 221 15.86 -1.65 -0.46
N GLU A 222 15.06 -1.26 -1.45
CA GLU A 222 13.60 -1.43 -1.41
C GLU A 222 13.18 -2.90 -1.34
N GLU A 223 13.81 -3.78 -2.14
CA GLU A 223 13.50 -5.21 -2.12
C GLU A 223 13.88 -5.84 -0.78
N LEU A 224 15.02 -5.47 -0.20
CA LEU A 224 15.42 -5.92 1.14
C LEU A 224 14.44 -5.44 2.22
N ASN A 225 13.96 -4.20 2.12
CA ASN A 225 12.92 -3.69 3.02
C ASN A 225 11.60 -4.47 2.91
N ARG A 226 11.22 -4.86 1.70
CA ARG A 226 10.00 -5.66 1.44
C ARG A 226 10.03 -7.05 2.05
N LEU A 227 11.20 -7.64 2.25
CA LEU A 227 11.33 -8.92 2.96
C LEU A 227 10.80 -8.82 4.39
N ASN A 228 10.84 -7.63 4.98
CA ASN A 228 10.42 -7.37 6.36
C ASN A 228 11.21 -8.18 7.43
N TYR A 229 12.42 -8.65 7.07
CA TYR A 229 13.32 -9.34 8.00
C TYR A 229 14.26 -8.37 8.70
N PHE A 230 14.44 -7.19 8.13
CA PHE A 230 15.44 -6.21 8.55
C PHE A 230 14.80 -4.92 9.05
N ASN A 231 15.51 -4.21 9.93
CA ASN A 231 15.13 -2.90 10.40
C ASN A 231 15.37 -1.84 9.30
N PRO A 232 14.31 -1.18 8.78
CA PRO A 232 14.47 -0.20 7.69
C PRO A 232 15.32 1.02 8.06
N GLN A 233 15.43 1.35 9.36
CA GLN A 233 16.17 2.52 9.83
C GLN A 233 17.69 2.29 9.85
N THR A 234 18.11 1.03 9.98
CA THR A 234 19.52 0.65 10.06
C THR A 234 20.02 -0.04 8.78
N LEU A 235 19.11 -0.31 7.82
CA LEU A 235 19.48 -0.87 6.53
C LEU A 235 20.31 0.16 5.75
N GLY A 236 21.60 -0.13 5.59
CA GLY A 236 22.57 0.72 4.94
C GLY A 236 23.16 0.09 3.68
N VAL A 237 23.52 0.94 2.72
CA VAL A 237 24.34 0.56 1.58
C VAL A 237 25.56 1.45 1.57
N ASN A 238 26.74 0.85 1.60
CA ASN A 238 28.00 1.54 1.69
C ASN A 238 28.88 1.22 0.47
N PRO A 239 28.79 2.01 -0.60
CA PRO A 239 29.72 1.88 -1.72
C PRO A 239 31.13 2.33 -1.30
N LYS A 240 32.13 1.50 -1.57
CA LYS A 240 33.54 1.79 -1.33
C LYS A 240 34.24 1.92 -2.69
N PRO A 241 34.24 3.12 -3.29
CA PRO A 241 34.83 3.33 -4.61
C PRO A 241 36.35 3.39 -4.54
N ASP A 242 37.00 2.82 -5.57
CA ASP A 242 38.44 2.95 -5.81
C ASP A 242 38.66 3.80 -7.08
N PRO A 243 39.03 5.09 -6.96
CA PRO A 243 39.23 5.94 -8.11
C PRO A 243 40.42 5.54 -8.99
N GLN A 244 41.37 4.76 -8.47
CA GLN A 244 42.54 4.33 -9.23
C GLN A 244 42.18 3.24 -10.23
N THR A 245 41.45 2.22 -9.79
CA THR A 245 41.05 1.10 -10.62
C THR A 245 39.72 1.34 -11.35
N GLY A 246 38.89 2.27 -10.89
CA GLY A 246 37.52 2.47 -11.38
C GLY A 246 36.55 1.41 -10.87
N ASN A 247 36.91 0.67 -9.84
CA ASN A 247 36.07 -0.36 -9.23
C ASN A 247 35.31 0.20 -8.02
N VAL A 248 34.20 -0.46 -7.66
CA VAL A 248 33.45 -0.19 -6.43
C VAL A 248 33.09 -1.50 -5.74
N ASP A 249 33.42 -1.60 -4.47
CA ASP A 249 32.90 -2.63 -3.59
C ASP A 249 31.65 -2.11 -2.90
N ILE A 250 30.58 -2.91 -2.87
CA ILE A 250 29.31 -2.51 -2.23
C ILE A 250 29.05 -3.39 -1.02
N GLU A 251 28.92 -2.79 0.15
CA GLU A 251 28.55 -3.45 1.37
C GLU A 251 27.11 -3.13 1.74
N TYR A 252 26.25 -4.15 1.83
CA TYR A 252 24.90 -4.05 2.37
C TYR A 252 24.93 -4.42 3.84
N SER A 253 24.64 -3.46 4.72
CA SER A 253 24.53 -3.67 6.16
C SER A 253 23.07 -3.84 6.55
N VAL A 254 22.76 -4.93 7.25
CA VAL A 254 21.41 -5.26 7.70
C VAL A 254 21.40 -5.50 9.20
N GLU A 255 20.30 -5.20 9.85
CA GLU A 255 20.02 -5.56 11.25
C GLU A 255 18.72 -6.35 11.30
N GLU A 256 18.81 -7.60 11.73
CA GLU A 256 17.63 -8.47 11.77
C GLU A 256 16.66 -8.06 12.87
N LYS A 257 15.37 -8.07 12.53
CA LYS A 257 14.27 -7.87 13.47
C LYS A 257 13.35 -9.08 13.49
N PRO A 258 12.55 -9.26 14.56
CA PRO A 258 11.48 -10.24 14.56
C PRO A 258 10.56 -10.03 13.36
N SER A 259 10.42 -11.03 12.51
CA SER A 259 9.61 -10.99 11.29
C SER A 259 8.34 -11.83 11.41
N ASP A 260 8.26 -12.69 12.41
CA ASP A 260 7.09 -13.51 12.66
C ASP A 260 5.92 -12.64 13.12
N GLN A 261 4.73 -12.97 12.67
CA GLN A 261 3.54 -12.16 12.88
C GLN A 261 2.46 -12.96 13.57
N ILE A 262 1.86 -12.36 14.58
CA ILE A 262 0.62 -12.85 15.18
C ILE A 262 -0.49 -11.95 14.66
N GLU A 263 -1.50 -12.56 14.07
CA GLU A 263 -2.68 -11.89 13.54
C GLU A 263 -3.85 -12.11 14.50
N LEU A 264 -4.41 -11.02 14.96
CA LEU A 264 -5.66 -11.01 15.70
C LEU A 264 -6.63 -10.12 14.94
N GLN A 265 -7.70 -10.69 14.44
CA GLN A 265 -8.74 -9.95 13.73
C GLN A 265 -10.09 -10.20 14.38
N GLY A 266 -10.97 -9.21 14.31
CA GLY A 266 -12.36 -9.32 14.67
C GLY A 266 -13.21 -8.67 13.59
N GLY A 267 -14.37 -9.24 13.31
CA GLY A 267 -15.30 -8.68 12.34
C GLY A 267 -16.71 -9.05 12.70
N TRP A 268 -17.67 -8.30 12.16
CA TRP A 268 -19.09 -8.60 12.28
C TRP A 268 -19.58 -9.22 10.98
N GLY A 269 -20.00 -10.49 11.03
CA GLY A 269 -20.49 -11.22 9.87
C GLY A 269 -21.64 -12.13 10.24
N ALA A 270 -22.62 -12.28 9.36
CA ALA A 270 -23.81 -13.11 9.58
C ALA A 270 -24.51 -12.82 10.93
N ASN A 271 -24.60 -11.53 11.32
CA ASN A 271 -25.15 -11.04 12.61
C ASN A 271 -24.39 -11.53 13.85
N ARG A 272 -23.13 -11.89 13.72
CA ARG A 272 -22.28 -12.36 14.82
C ARG A 272 -20.86 -11.80 14.72
N VAL A 273 -20.17 -11.75 15.86
CA VAL A 273 -18.74 -11.43 15.89
C VAL A 273 -17.94 -12.67 15.51
N VAL A 274 -17.05 -12.55 14.54
CA VAL A 274 -16.10 -13.59 14.13
C VAL A 274 -14.72 -13.17 14.56
N GLY A 275 -14.05 -13.99 15.34
CA GLY A 275 -12.65 -13.82 15.73
C GLY A 275 -11.73 -14.63 14.82
N THR A 276 -10.57 -14.08 14.48
CA THR A 276 -9.49 -14.77 13.76
C THR A 276 -8.22 -14.70 14.59
N PHE A 277 -7.57 -15.83 14.75
CA PHE A 277 -6.22 -15.95 15.24
C PHE A 277 -5.34 -16.54 14.14
N GLY A 278 -4.23 -15.87 13.83
CA GLY A 278 -3.26 -16.33 12.85
C GLY A 278 -1.84 -16.22 13.36
N VAL A 279 -0.99 -17.12 12.90
CA VAL A 279 0.45 -17.05 13.12
C VAL A 279 1.13 -17.24 11.76
N THR A 280 2.02 -16.32 11.42
CA THR A 280 2.83 -16.40 10.21
C THR A 280 4.30 -16.38 10.60
N PHE A 281 5.00 -17.45 10.27
CA PHE A 281 6.45 -17.56 10.40
C PHE A 281 7.07 -17.16 9.06
N ASN A 282 7.75 -16.05 9.08
CA ASN A 282 8.54 -15.58 7.95
C ASN A 282 9.97 -16.10 8.10
N ASN A 283 10.72 -16.14 7.00
CA ASN A 283 12.08 -16.65 6.97
C ASN A 283 12.22 -18.13 7.42
N PHE A 284 11.19 -18.95 7.23
CA PHE A 284 11.23 -20.38 7.52
C PHE A 284 12.23 -21.11 6.63
N SER A 285 12.78 -22.24 7.12
CA SER A 285 13.68 -23.11 6.37
C SER A 285 13.23 -24.56 6.47
N LEU A 286 12.74 -25.12 5.37
CA LEU A 286 12.39 -26.54 5.28
C LEU A 286 13.62 -27.43 5.41
N LYS A 287 14.78 -26.98 4.91
CA LYS A 287 16.04 -27.71 4.99
C LYS A 287 16.54 -27.87 6.42
N ASN A 288 16.24 -26.89 7.26
CA ASN A 288 16.71 -26.83 8.64
C ASN A 288 15.77 -27.53 9.64
N ILE A 289 14.72 -28.23 9.19
CA ILE A 289 13.77 -28.93 10.08
C ILE A 289 14.48 -29.89 11.04
N PHE A 290 15.53 -30.57 10.57
CA PHE A 290 16.30 -31.51 11.40
C PHE A 290 17.45 -30.85 12.17
N ASN A 291 17.72 -29.57 11.95
CA ASN A 291 18.79 -28.83 12.62
C ASN A 291 18.21 -27.97 13.76
N LYS A 292 18.20 -28.53 14.98
CA LYS A 292 17.63 -27.86 16.15
C LYS A 292 18.32 -26.54 16.51
N GLY A 293 19.57 -26.32 16.12
CA GLY A 293 20.31 -25.07 16.36
C GLY A 293 19.75 -23.84 15.63
N THR A 294 18.94 -24.06 14.59
CA THR A 294 18.31 -22.98 13.79
C THR A 294 16.87 -22.65 14.21
N TRP A 295 16.37 -23.33 15.25
CA TRP A 295 14.98 -23.15 15.71
C TRP A 295 14.83 -21.93 16.62
N SER A 296 13.92 -20.98 16.22
CA SER A 296 13.60 -19.78 17.03
C SER A 296 12.28 -19.13 16.59
N PRO A 297 11.09 -19.62 16.94
CA PRO A 297 10.69 -20.93 17.46
C PRO A 297 10.67 -22.05 16.42
N LEU A 298 10.65 -21.74 15.11
CA LEU A 298 10.73 -22.66 14.00
C LEU A 298 12.10 -22.55 13.30
N PRO A 299 12.51 -23.59 12.52
CA PRO A 299 13.75 -23.51 11.75
C PRO A 299 13.67 -22.37 10.74
N SER A 300 14.69 -21.51 10.72
CA SER A 300 14.71 -20.28 9.93
C SER A 300 15.97 -20.16 9.06
N GLY A 301 15.96 -19.22 8.12
CA GLY A 301 17.12 -18.82 7.33
C GLY A 301 16.93 -18.83 5.81
N ASP A 302 15.97 -19.56 5.24
CA ASP A 302 15.81 -19.70 3.77
C ASP A 302 14.77 -18.78 3.15
N GLY A 303 14.12 -17.94 3.97
CA GLY A 303 13.13 -16.97 3.47
C GLY A 303 11.81 -17.59 3.05
N GLN A 304 11.52 -18.84 3.42
CA GLN A 304 10.23 -19.48 3.19
C GLN A 304 9.21 -18.95 4.20
N ARG A 305 7.93 -19.18 3.93
CA ARG A 305 6.85 -18.70 4.77
C ARG A 305 5.86 -19.80 5.10
N ILE A 306 5.52 -19.93 6.38
CA ILE A 306 4.42 -20.78 6.86
C ILE A 306 3.38 -19.87 7.53
N SER A 307 2.12 -20.08 7.19
CA SER A 307 1.00 -19.39 7.81
C SER A 307 -0.05 -20.39 8.29
N LEU A 308 -0.47 -20.21 9.53
CA LEU A 308 -1.57 -20.94 10.16
C LEU A 308 -2.62 -19.93 10.59
N ARG A 309 -3.88 -20.15 10.21
CA ARG A 309 -4.97 -19.26 10.58
C ARG A 309 -6.19 -20.07 11.01
N ALA A 310 -6.80 -19.66 12.09
CA ALA A 310 -8.08 -20.18 12.56
C ALA A 310 -9.05 -19.03 12.81
N SER A 311 -10.24 -19.11 12.24
CA SER A 311 -11.32 -18.12 12.42
C SER A 311 -12.54 -18.81 13.00
N SER A 312 -13.21 -18.21 13.97
CA SER A 312 -14.38 -18.83 14.59
C SER A 312 -15.30 -17.77 15.20
N ASN A 313 -16.59 -18.09 15.24
CA ASN A 313 -17.57 -17.45 16.10
C ASN A 313 -18.23 -18.45 17.08
N GLY A 314 -17.49 -19.47 17.47
CA GLY A 314 -17.96 -20.59 18.29
C GLY A 314 -18.38 -21.79 17.44
N SER A 315 -19.55 -22.36 17.70
CA SER A 315 -20.03 -23.56 17.01
C SER A 315 -20.58 -23.31 15.60
N PHE A 316 -21.04 -22.08 15.35
CA PHE A 316 -21.70 -21.72 14.09
C PHE A 316 -20.76 -21.66 12.89
N PHE A 317 -19.58 -21.08 13.05
CA PHE A 317 -18.60 -20.92 11.99
C PHE A 317 -17.20 -21.22 12.49
N GLN A 318 -16.48 -22.04 11.74
CA GLN A 318 -15.07 -22.35 11.96
C GLN A 318 -14.37 -22.40 10.60
N ASN A 319 -13.18 -21.84 10.52
CA ASN A 319 -12.35 -21.88 9.33
C ASN A 319 -10.89 -22.08 9.73
N TYR A 320 -10.25 -23.07 9.15
CA TYR A 320 -8.85 -23.41 9.37
C TYR A 320 -8.10 -23.31 8.07
N GLN A 321 -6.96 -22.64 8.08
CA GLN A 321 -6.13 -22.46 6.91
C GLN A 321 -4.66 -22.74 7.25
N PHE A 322 -4.02 -23.46 6.35
CA PHE A 322 -2.58 -23.66 6.35
C PHE A 322 -2.03 -23.20 4.99
N ALA A 323 -0.91 -22.49 4.98
CA ALA A 323 -0.23 -22.12 3.74
C ALA A 323 1.29 -22.22 3.92
N PHE A 324 1.95 -22.77 2.92
CA PHE A 324 3.39 -22.77 2.77
C PHE A 324 3.76 -22.04 1.48
N THR A 325 4.78 -21.18 1.52
CA THR A 325 5.27 -20.46 0.35
C THR A 325 6.79 -20.51 0.27
N GLU A 326 7.30 -20.97 -0.88
CA GLU A 326 8.68 -20.82 -1.32
C GLU A 326 8.74 -19.63 -2.29
N PRO A 327 9.35 -18.48 -1.93
CA PRO A 327 9.34 -17.28 -2.77
C PRO A 327 10.29 -17.36 -3.97
N TRP A 328 11.29 -18.25 -3.94
CA TRP A 328 12.29 -18.41 -4.99
C TRP A 328 12.45 -19.87 -5.38
N LEU A 329 11.43 -20.45 -5.99
CA LEU A 329 11.46 -21.85 -6.44
C LEU A 329 12.63 -22.09 -7.41
N GLY A 330 13.53 -22.99 -7.02
CA GLY A 330 14.76 -23.27 -7.75
C GLY A 330 15.90 -22.26 -7.54
N GLY A 331 15.73 -21.24 -6.71
CA GLY A 331 16.79 -20.34 -6.23
C GLY A 331 17.29 -19.28 -7.22
N SER A 332 17.04 -19.43 -8.52
CA SER A 332 17.64 -18.58 -9.58
C SER A 332 16.74 -17.47 -10.10
N LYS A 333 15.44 -17.59 -9.92
CA LYS A 333 14.43 -16.61 -10.41
C LYS A 333 13.37 -16.35 -9.34
N PRO A 334 12.79 -15.15 -9.27
CA PRO A 334 11.75 -14.80 -8.31
C PRO A 334 10.40 -15.43 -8.69
N ASN A 335 10.38 -16.76 -8.80
CA ASN A 335 9.18 -17.55 -9.01
C ASN A 335 8.76 -18.13 -7.67
N SER A 336 7.58 -17.80 -7.19
CA SER A 336 7.06 -18.32 -5.93
C SER A 336 6.19 -19.56 -6.15
N LEU A 337 6.34 -20.55 -5.28
CA LEU A 337 5.42 -21.69 -5.17
C LEU A 337 4.67 -21.57 -3.85
N SER A 338 3.34 -21.61 -3.91
CA SER A 338 2.53 -21.65 -2.70
C SER A 338 1.59 -22.85 -2.73
N VAL A 339 1.53 -23.56 -1.62
CA VAL A 339 0.57 -24.63 -1.36
C VAL A 339 -0.27 -24.23 -0.19
N SER A 340 -1.59 -24.29 -0.33
CA SER A 340 -2.50 -23.98 0.77
C SER A 340 -3.61 -25.00 0.90
N PHE A 341 -4.01 -25.25 2.14
CA PHE A 341 -5.14 -26.05 2.54
C PHE A 341 -6.11 -25.21 3.35
N SER A 342 -7.40 -25.38 3.12
CA SER A 342 -8.45 -24.71 3.89
C SER A 342 -9.59 -25.66 4.20
N HIS A 343 -10.17 -25.52 5.39
CA HIS A 343 -11.37 -26.22 5.80
C HIS A 343 -12.28 -25.27 6.55
N SER A 344 -13.49 -25.07 6.03
CA SER A 344 -14.50 -24.18 6.60
C SER A 344 -15.75 -24.96 6.94
N ILE A 345 -16.30 -24.72 8.11
CA ILE A 345 -17.50 -25.34 8.63
C ILE A 345 -18.52 -24.25 8.94
N GLN A 346 -19.72 -24.41 8.45
CA GLN A 346 -20.90 -23.65 8.83
C GLN A 346 -21.94 -24.59 9.42
N ASP A 347 -22.26 -24.43 10.69
CA ASP A 347 -23.19 -25.32 11.40
C ASP A 347 -24.33 -24.51 12.01
N PHE A 348 -25.50 -24.62 11.41
CA PHE A 348 -26.76 -24.08 11.89
C PHE A 348 -27.65 -25.20 12.49
N SER A 349 -27.08 -26.36 12.76
CA SER A 349 -27.82 -27.49 13.27
C SER A 349 -28.49 -27.16 14.61
N THR A 350 -29.66 -27.69 14.80
CA THR A 350 -30.38 -27.71 16.07
C THR A 350 -30.38 -29.14 16.65
N ASN A 351 -30.87 -29.33 17.85
CA ASN A 351 -30.93 -30.66 18.48
C ASN A 351 -31.71 -31.69 17.65
N THR A 352 -32.57 -31.23 16.73
CA THR A 352 -33.48 -32.11 15.95
C THR A 352 -33.19 -32.12 14.46
N VAL A 353 -32.49 -31.10 13.92
CA VAL A 353 -32.27 -30.94 12.48
C VAL A 353 -30.83 -30.59 12.22
N GLN A 354 -30.15 -31.41 11.42
CA GLN A 354 -28.84 -31.04 10.87
C GLN A 354 -29.00 -29.95 9.80
N ASN A 355 -28.21 -28.90 9.87
CA ASN A 355 -28.14 -27.85 8.87
C ASN A 355 -26.68 -27.38 8.80
N ARG A 356 -25.89 -28.04 7.96
CA ARG A 356 -24.43 -27.85 7.94
C ARG A 356 -23.91 -27.78 6.53
N MET A 357 -22.83 -26.98 6.36
CA MET A 357 -22.06 -26.91 5.15
C MET A 357 -20.57 -26.96 5.49
N ASP A 358 -19.85 -27.87 4.84
CA ASP A 358 -18.40 -27.98 4.93
C ASP A 358 -17.77 -27.63 3.58
N ILE A 359 -16.73 -26.81 3.59
CA ILE A 359 -15.95 -26.46 2.41
C ILE A 359 -14.50 -26.86 2.67
N THR A 360 -13.98 -27.79 1.89
CA THR A 360 -12.56 -28.20 1.98
C THR A 360 -11.86 -27.86 0.68
N GLY A 361 -10.71 -27.23 0.76
CA GLY A 361 -9.96 -26.75 -0.41
C GLY A 361 -8.47 -27.02 -0.32
N ILE A 362 -7.86 -27.32 -1.48
CA ILE A 362 -6.42 -27.38 -1.69
C ILE A 362 -6.12 -26.48 -2.88
N ASN A 363 -5.07 -25.66 -2.75
CA ASN A 363 -4.66 -24.74 -3.82
C ASN A 363 -3.14 -24.83 -4.00
N LEU A 364 -2.72 -24.97 -5.25
CA LEU A 364 -1.32 -24.92 -5.69
C LEU A 364 -1.15 -23.71 -6.60
N SER A 365 -0.28 -22.78 -6.24
CA SER A 365 -0.09 -21.52 -6.96
C SER A 365 1.37 -21.28 -7.30
N LEU A 366 1.61 -20.84 -8.53
CA LEU A 366 2.90 -20.37 -9.03
C LEU A 366 2.80 -18.87 -9.32
N GLY A 367 3.63 -18.08 -8.65
CA GLY A 367 3.75 -16.64 -8.84
C GLY A 367 5.04 -16.29 -9.57
N LYS A 368 5.01 -15.25 -10.39
CA LYS A 368 6.15 -14.71 -11.13
C LYS A 368 6.09 -13.19 -11.20
N ARG A 369 7.21 -12.52 -10.94
CA ARG A 369 7.39 -11.10 -11.28
C ARG A 369 7.72 -10.98 -12.76
N LEU A 370 7.03 -10.09 -13.47
CA LEU A 370 7.27 -9.83 -14.88
C LEU A 370 8.22 -8.63 -15.00
N ARG A 371 9.02 -8.60 -16.06
CA ARG A 371 9.91 -7.47 -16.38
C ARG A 371 9.34 -6.57 -17.47
N TRP A 372 8.39 -7.06 -18.21
CA TRP A 372 7.71 -6.36 -19.28
C TRP A 372 6.21 -6.33 -19.02
N PRO A 373 5.50 -5.21 -19.21
CA PRO A 373 5.95 -3.89 -19.74
C PRO A 373 6.81 -3.08 -18.75
N ASP A 374 6.69 -3.31 -17.45
CA ASP A 374 7.49 -2.72 -16.39
C ASP A 374 7.65 -3.69 -15.20
N ASP A 375 8.51 -3.34 -14.25
CA ASP A 375 8.86 -4.16 -13.08
C ASP A 375 7.75 -4.27 -12.02
N TYR A 376 6.66 -3.57 -12.19
CA TYR A 376 5.53 -3.55 -11.25
C TYR A 376 4.51 -4.65 -11.53
N PHE A 377 4.64 -5.37 -12.67
CA PHE A 377 3.76 -6.46 -13.01
C PHE A 377 4.13 -7.77 -12.31
N SER A 378 3.10 -8.45 -11.83
CA SER A 378 3.19 -9.82 -11.31
C SER A 378 2.08 -10.67 -11.91
N MET A 379 2.38 -11.94 -12.13
CA MET A 379 1.44 -12.95 -12.60
C MET A 379 1.42 -14.13 -11.63
N SER A 380 0.23 -14.59 -11.29
CA SER A 380 0.04 -15.80 -10.50
C SER A 380 -0.91 -16.73 -11.23
N GLN A 381 -0.55 -18.00 -11.27
CA GLN A 381 -1.36 -19.08 -11.83
C GLN A 381 -1.59 -20.12 -10.75
N ALA A 382 -2.81 -20.58 -10.60
CA ALA A 382 -3.14 -21.56 -9.56
C ALA A 382 -4.09 -22.62 -10.09
N ILE A 383 -3.93 -23.83 -9.57
CA ILE A 383 -4.91 -24.89 -9.70
C ILE A 383 -5.47 -25.13 -8.30
N SER A 384 -6.79 -25.11 -8.18
CA SER A 384 -7.48 -25.37 -6.92
C SER A 384 -8.49 -26.48 -7.08
N PHE A 385 -8.56 -27.27 -6.04
CA PHE A 385 -9.63 -28.24 -5.83
C PHE A 385 -10.42 -27.83 -4.59
N GLN A 386 -11.76 -27.76 -4.70
CA GLN A 386 -12.64 -27.49 -3.58
C GLN A 386 -13.80 -28.48 -3.58
N GLN A 387 -14.19 -28.90 -2.40
CA GLN A 387 -15.34 -29.73 -2.16
C GLN A 387 -16.31 -29.02 -1.23
N TYR A 388 -17.55 -28.89 -1.66
CA TYR A 388 -18.68 -28.36 -0.90
C TYR A 388 -19.56 -29.53 -0.49
N LYS A 389 -19.76 -29.72 0.80
CA LYS A 389 -20.67 -30.76 1.34
C LYS A 389 -21.82 -30.07 2.09
N LEU A 390 -23.04 -30.30 1.63
CA LEU A 390 -24.25 -29.77 2.23
C LEU A 390 -25.02 -30.88 2.93
N GLN A 391 -25.55 -30.58 4.11
CA GLN A 391 -26.43 -31.44 4.90
C GLN A 391 -27.63 -30.59 5.36
N ASN A 392 -28.73 -30.73 4.65
CA ASN A 392 -29.98 -29.99 4.85
C ASN A 392 -29.77 -28.45 4.85
N ARG A 393 -28.78 -27.97 4.08
CA ARG A 393 -28.44 -26.55 3.91
C ARG A 393 -28.92 -26.06 2.57
N GLN A 394 -30.07 -25.42 2.53
CA GLN A 394 -30.65 -24.91 1.30
C GLN A 394 -29.92 -23.64 0.85
N LEU A 395 -29.25 -23.70 -0.30
CA LEU A 395 -28.63 -22.56 -0.95
C LEU A 395 -29.55 -21.92 -2.00
N ILE A 396 -30.23 -22.78 -2.77
CA ILE A 396 -31.31 -22.42 -3.71
C ILE A 396 -32.44 -23.44 -3.57
N PRO A 397 -33.68 -23.15 -3.97
CA PRO A 397 -34.77 -24.07 -3.95
C PRO A 397 -34.43 -25.39 -4.66
N GLY A 398 -34.63 -26.49 -3.97
CA GLY A 398 -34.35 -27.83 -4.49
C GLY A 398 -32.88 -28.29 -4.37
N PHE A 399 -31.97 -27.46 -3.85
CA PHE A 399 -30.58 -27.84 -3.63
C PHE A 399 -30.19 -27.63 -2.15
N LYS A 400 -30.31 -28.67 -1.34
CA LYS A 400 -30.09 -28.61 0.11
C LYS A 400 -29.15 -29.67 0.66
N ASP A 401 -28.96 -30.78 -0.05
CA ASP A 401 -28.10 -31.90 0.33
C ASP A 401 -27.19 -32.27 -0.85
N GLY A 402 -26.02 -32.78 -0.56
CA GLY A 402 -25.15 -33.33 -1.58
C GLY A 402 -23.69 -32.84 -1.48
N ILE A 403 -22.90 -33.27 -2.44
CA ILE A 403 -21.49 -32.93 -2.57
C ILE A 403 -21.29 -32.31 -3.95
N SER A 404 -20.72 -31.11 -3.95
CA SER A 404 -20.25 -30.45 -5.17
C SER A 404 -18.74 -30.37 -5.18
N LYS A 405 -18.12 -30.63 -6.31
CA LYS A 405 -16.67 -30.60 -6.51
C LYS A 405 -16.32 -29.51 -7.52
N ASN A 406 -15.25 -28.78 -7.24
CA ASN A 406 -14.76 -27.69 -8.06
C ASN A 406 -13.28 -27.91 -8.34
N ILE A 407 -12.91 -28.10 -9.61
CA ILE A 407 -11.54 -27.97 -10.07
C ILE A 407 -11.49 -26.68 -10.87
N SER A 408 -10.65 -25.75 -10.47
CA SER A 408 -10.52 -24.49 -11.20
C SER A 408 -9.07 -24.10 -11.43
N TYR A 409 -8.82 -23.55 -12.60
CA TYR A 409 -7.59 -22.83 -12.94
C TYR A 409 -7.84 -21.34 -12.70
N ARG A 410 -6.97 -20.72 -11.92
CA ARG A 410 -7.03 -19.29 -11.62
C ARG A 410 -5.80 -18.59 -12.17
N THR A 411 -6.00 -17.49 -12.86
CA THR A 411 -4.93 -16.58 -13.28
C THR A 411 -5.17 -15.20 -12.68
N ILE A 412 -4.11 -14.61 -12.13
CA ILE A 412 -4.11 -13.25 -11.60
C ILE A 412 -2.98 -12.50 -12.29
N LEU A 413 -3.31 -11.40 -12.93
CA LEU A 413 -2.36 -10.43 -13.44
C LEU A 413 -2.54 -9.13 -12.67
N SER A 414 -1.50 -8.69 -11.98
CA SER A 414 -1.54 -7.48 -11.16
C SER A 414 -0.38 -6.57 -11.50
N ARG A 415 -0.65 -5.26 -11.52
CA ARG A 415 0.35 -4.21 -11.56
C ARG A 415 0.15 -3.33 -10.34
N SER A 416 1.19 -3.13 -9.54
CA SER A 416 1.12 -2.28 -8.36
C SER A 416 2.35 -1.38 -8.24
N SER A 417 2.12 -0.06 -8.33
CA SER A 417 3.12 0.98 -8.07
C SER A 417 2.91 1.68 -6.72
N ILE A 418 2.20 1.02 -5.80
CA ILE A 418 1.95 1.52 -4.44
C ILE A 418 3.11 1.10 -3.55
N PHE A 419 3.80 2.08 -2.94
CA PHE A 419 4.97 1.83 -2.08
C PHE A 419 4.62 1.80 -0.58
N ASP A 420 3.74 2.69 -0.13
CA ASP A 420 3.28 2.72 1.26
C ASP A 420 1.99 1.91 1.40
N PRO A 421 1.99 0.78 2.12
CA PRO A 421 0.80 -0.05 2.27
C PRO A 421 -0.23 0.52 3.26
N ILE A 422 0.16 1.43 4.16
CA ILE A 422 -0.71 1.93 5.24
C ILE A 422 -1.40 3.22 4.82
N PHE A 423 -0.64 4.18 4.32
CA PHE A 423 -1.15 5.47 3.88
C PHE A 423 -0.57 5.87 2.52
N PRO A 424 -0.96 5.19 1.42
CA PRO A 424 -0.49 5.51 0.09
C PRO A 424 -0.83 6.94 -0.29
N LYS A 425 0.18 7.72 -0.70
CA LYS A 425 0.00 9.09 -1.19
C LYS A 425 -0.11 9.17 -2.70
N ALA A 426 0.47 8.21 -3.40
CA ALA A 426 0.49 8.14 -4.86
C ALA A 426 0.60 6.68 -5.31
N GLY A 427 0.41 6.44 -6.59
CA GLY A 427 0.53 5.13 -7.19
C GLY A 427 -0.82 4.54 -7.61
N SER A 428 -0.74 3.42 -8.30
CA SER A 428 -1.93 2.70 -8.78
C SER A 428 -1.75 1.20 -8.64
N GLN A 429 -2.88 0.50 -8.54
CA GLN A 429 -2.93 -0.95 -8.58
C GLN A 429 -4.05 -1.39 -9.50
N PHE A 430 -3.74 -2.25 -10.46
CA PHE A 430 -4.71 -2.90 -11.33
C PHE A 430 -4.57 -4.40 -11.19
N THR A 431 -5.68 -5.10 -11.08
CA THR A 431 -5.70 -6.55 -10.93
C THR A 431 -6.79 -7.14 -11.80
N PHE A 432 -6.39 -8.03 -12.69
CA PHE A 432 -7.26 -8.93 -13.42
C PHE A 432 -7.24 -10.30 -12.75
N ILE A 433 -8.41 -10.88 -12.49
CA ILE A 433 -8.56 -12.22 -11.93
C ILE A 433 -9.49 -13.01 -12.83
N GLY A 434 -9.01 -14.14 -13.35
CA GLY A 434 -9.82 -15.09 -14.10
C GLY A 434 -9.84 -16.45 -13.39
N HIS A 435 -11.03 -17.02 -13.19
CA HIS A 435 -11.23 -18.40 -12.76
C HIS A 435 -11.95 -19.16 -13.85
N PHE A 436 -11.43 -20.30 -14.21
CA PHE A 436 -11.93 -21.14 -15.28
C PHE A 436 -12.02 -22.58 -14.79
N THR A 437 -13.19 -23.16 -14.83
CA THR A 437 -13.35 -24.61 -14.61
C THR A 437 -13.28 -25.34 -15.94
N PRO A 438 -12.97 -26.63 -15.97
CA PRO A 438 -13.11 -27.42 -17.18
C PRO A 438 -14.58 -27.40 -17.66
N PRO A 439 -14.84 -27.25 -18.95
CA PRO A 439 -16.20 -27.21 -19.51
C PRO A 439 -16.74 -28.64 -19.70
N TYR A 440 -17.00 -29.34 -18.59
CA TYR A 440 -17.43 -30.73 -18.58
C TYR A 440 -18.67 -30.99 -19.43
N SER A 441 -19.63 -30.04 -19.41
CA SER A 441 -20.90 -30.15 -20.12
C SER A 441 -20.78 -30.13 -21.63
N LEU A 442 -19.63 -29.67 -22.17
CA LEU A 442 -19.37 -29.63 -23.61
C LEU A 442 -18.82 -30.96 -24.16
N PHE A 443 -18.41 -31.89 -23.26
CA PHE A 443 -17.72 -33.12 -23.63
C PHE A 443 -18.42 -34.41 -23.17
N ASN A 444 -19.56 -34.33 -22.47
CA ASN A 444 -20.15 -35.52 -21.83
C ASN A 444 -21.55 -35.92 -22.33
N ASP A 445 -22.07 -35.32 -23.40
CA ASP A 445 -23.34 -35.61 -24.05
C ASP A 445 -24.57 -35.77 -23.11
N LYS A 446 -24.52 -35.22 -21.90
CA LYS A 446 -25.61 -35.29 -20.92
C LYS A 446 -26.68 -34.24 -21.21
N ASP A 447 -27.96 -34.63 -21.07
CA ASP A 447 -29.08 -33.67 -21.13
C ASP A 447 -29.29 -32.97 -19.79
N TYR A 448 -28.65 -31.85 -19.61
CA TYR A 448 -28.75 -31.05 -18.39
C TYR A 448 -30.13 -30.43 -18.14
N SER A 449 -31.04 -30.46 -19.13
CA SER A 449 -32.39 -29.91 -18.97
C SER A 449 -33.26 -30.77 -18.03
N SER A 450 -33.05 -32.08 -18.05
CA SER A 450 -33.83 -33.08 -17.30
C SER A 450 -33.22 -33.48 -15.96
N MET A 451 -31.97 -33.07 -15.67
CA MET A 451 -31.23 -33.48 -14.48
C MET A 451 -31.66 -32.72 -13.22
N SER A 452 -31.60 -33.39 -12.07
CA SER A 452 -31.76 -32.76 -10.76
C SER A 452 -30.63 -31.76 -10.50
N LEU A 453 -30.84 -30.78 -9.59
CA LEU A 453 -29.82 -29.80 -9.24
C LEU A 453 -28.57 -30.44 -8.62
N ASN A 454 -28.72 -31.53 -7.87
CA ASN A 454 -27.58 -32.24 -7.30
C ASN A 454 -26.70 -32.88 -8.36
N GLU A 455 -27.31 -33.43 -9.41
CA GLU A 455 -26.56 -34.00 -10.55
C GLU A 455 -25.93 -32.90 -11.41
N LYS A 456 -26.64 -31.78 -11.66
CA LYS A 456 -26.13 -30.65 -12.41
C LYS A 456 -24.87 -30.05 -11.76
N PHE A 457 -24.86 -29.92 -10.42
CA PHE A 457 -23.81 -29.24 -9.69
C PHE A 457 -22.90 -30.21 -8.91
N GLU A 458 -22.84 -31.48 -9.29
CA GLU A 458 -21.83 -32.41 -8.74
C GLU A 458 -20.42 -31.94 -9.08
N TRP A 459 -20.20 -31.53 -10.31
CA TRP A 459 -18.98 -30.85 -10.77
C TRP A 459 -19.33 -29.44 -11.21
N LEU A 460 -18.72 -28.45 -10.54
CA LEU A 460 -19.00 -27.06 -10.84
C LEU A 460 -18.35 -26.64 -12.16
N GLU A 461 -19.11 -25.92 -12.98
CA GLU A 461 -18.68 -25.42 -14.26
C GLU A 461 -19.02 -23.94 -14.39
N TYR A 462 -17.99 -23.09 -14.52
CA TYR A 462 -18.16 -21.65 -14.65
C TYR A 462 -16.92 -20.93 -15.18
N ILE A 463 -17.14 -19.71 -15.65
CA ILE A 463 -16.14 -18.68 -15.87
C ILE A 463 -16.43 -17.54 -14.91
N LYS A 464 -15.41 -17.11 -14.15
CA LYS A 464 -15.50 -15.96 -13.27
C LYS A 464 -14.36 -14.99 -13.59
N ILE A 465 -14.71 -13.74 -13.90
CA ILE A 465 -13.74 -12.70 -14.23
C ILE A 465 -13.97 -11.52 -13.29
N LYS A 466 -12.87 -10.98 -12.74
CA LYS A 466 -12.89 -9.76 -11.92
C LYS A 466 -11.83 -8.78 -12.40
N LEU A 467 -12.18 -7.51 -12.38
CA LEU A 467 -11.30 -6.38 -12.69
C LEU A 467 -11.33 -5.40 -11.52
N ASN A 468 -10.19 -5.15 -10.92
CA ASN A 468 -10.03 -4.22 -9.81
C ASN A 468 -9.02 -3.15 -10.19
N GLY A 469 -9.36 -1.90 -9.97
CA GLY A 469 -8.49 -0.76 -10.18
C GLY A 469 -8.50 0.18 -8.97
N THR A 470 -7.34 0.51 -8.44
CA THR A 470 -7.19 1.51 -7.38
C THR A 470 -6.16 2.53 -7.80
N TRP A 471 -6.42 3.79 -7.55
CA TRP A 471 -5.49 4.88 -7.84
C TRP A 471 -5.47 5.88 -6.69
N TYR A 472 -4.27 6.34 -6.37
CA TYR A 472 -4.01 7.34 -5.33
C TYR A 472 -3.36 8.58 -5.93
N ALA A 473 -3.85 9.75 -5.54
CA ALA A 473 -3.27 11.04 -5.89
C ALA A 473 -3.19 11.94 -4.66
N ASN A 474 -2.14 12.75 -4.61
CA ASN A 474 -1.93 13.75 -3.57
C ASN A 474 -1.91 15.15 -4.17
N PRO A 475 -3.07 15.76 -4.44
CA PRO A 475 -3.13 17.10 -5.05
C PRO A 475 -2.65 18.22 -4.10
N PHE A 476 -2.67 17.99 -2.79
CA PHE A 476 -2.22 18.93 -1.76
C PHE A 476 -1.43 18.17 -0.70
N SER A 477 -0.42 18.76 -0.12
CA SER A 477 0.59 18.11 0.75
C SER A 477 0.07 17.13 1.81
N ASN A 478 -1.18 17.32 2.29
CA ASN A 478 -1.75 16.51 3.35
C ASN A 478 -3.08 15.83 2.95
N LEU A 479 -3.53 15.97 1.71
CA LEU A 479 -4.80 15.41 1.26
C LEU A 479 -4.53 14.32 0.22
N VAL A 480 -5.05 13.12 0.46
CA VAL A 480 -4.96 12.02 -0.51
C VAL A 480 -6.35 11.71 -1.05
N ILE A 481 -6.44 11.60 -2.37
CA ILE A 481 -7.63 11.11 -3.06
C ILE A 481 -7.35 9.66 -3.45
N LYS A 482 -8.25 8.74 -3.07
CA LYS A 482 -8.29 7.35 -3.52
C LYS A 482 -9.51 7.16 -4.40
N THR A 483 -9.32 6.61 -5.58
CA THR A 483 -10.40 6.06 -6.40
C THR A 483 -10.24 4.54 -6.47
N HIS A 484 -11.36 3.83 -6.44
CA HIS A 484 -11.38 2.38 -6.60
C HIS A 484 -12.57 1.97 -7.45
N SER A 485 -12.34 1.06 -8.39
CA SER A 485 -13.38 0.47 -9.22
C SER A 485 -13.23 -1.05 -9.22
N GLU A 486 -14.33 -1.75 -9.10
CA GLU A 486 -14.36 -3.21 -9.10
C GLU A 486 -15.53 -3.73 -9.91
N PHE A 487 -15.27 -4.72 -10.77
CA PHE A 487 -16.26 -5.39 -11.61
C PHE A 487 -16.08 -6.89 -11.48
N GLY A 488 -17.17 -7.61 -11.44
CA GLY A 488 -17.16 -9.06 -11.46
C GLY A 488 -18.25 -9.66 -12.29
N ILE A 489 -17.90 -10.72 -12.99
CA ILE A 489 -18.79 -11.49 -13.87
C ILE A 489 -18.61 -12.97 -13.54
N LEU A 490 -19.71 -13.68 -13.38
CA LEU A 490 -19.79 -15.12 -13.25
C LEU A 490 -20.77 -15.64 -14.29
N THR A 491 -20.32 -16.57 -15.11
CA THR A 491 -21.14 -17.15 -16.18
C THR A 491 -20.85 -18.65 -16.33
N SER A 492 -21.71 -19.36 -17.05
CA SER A 492 -21.57 -20.79 -17.38
C SER A 492 -21.23 -20.95 -18.86
N TYR A 493 -20.49 -22.00 -19.22
CA TYR A 493 -20.26 -22.38 -20.63
C TYR A 493 -21.53 -22.91 -21.30
N ASN A 494 -22.44 -23.50 -20.51
CA ASN A 494 -23.66 -24.12 -21.00
C ASN A 494 -24.88 -23.50 -20.30
N SER A 495 -25.77 -22.86 -21.04
CA SER A 495 -26.97 -22.22 -20.51
C SER A 495 -27.97 -23.21 -19.87
N LYS A 496 -28.02 -24.48 -20.34
CA LYS A 496 -28.87 -25.52 -19.76
C LYS A 496 -28.39 -25.97 -18.39
N LEU A 497 -27.07 -25.95 -18.14
CA LEU A 497 -26.49 -26.21 -16.84
C LEU A 497 -26.75 -25.03 -15.89
N GLY A 498 -26.60 -23.80 -16.38
CA GLY A 498 -26.78 -22.59 -15.61
C GLY A 498 -25.57 -22.24 -14.74
N VAL A 499 -25.66 -21.12 -14.02
CA VAL A 499 -24.60 -20.63 -13.12
C VAL A 499 -24.74 -21.32 -11.77
N PRO A 500 -23.64 -21.91 -11.23
CA PRO A 500 -23.70 -22.65 -9.95
C PRO A 500 -24.13 -21.74 -8.80
N PRO A 501 -24.67 -22.31 -7.70
CA PRO A 501 -25.08 -21.54 -6.51
C PRO A 501 -23.90 -21.06 -5.67
N PHE A 502 -22.73 -21.69 -5.86
CA PHE A 502 -21.48 -21.26 -5.25
C PHE A 502 -20.77 -20.23 -6.13
N GLU A 503 -19.76 -19.55 -5.59
CA GLU A 503 -18.93 -18.58 -6.28
C GLU A 503 -19.65 -17.28 -6.71
N ARG A 504 -20.95 -17.16 -6.46
CA ARG A 504 -21.73 -15.96 -6.75
C ARG A 504 -21.35 -14.79 -5.86
N PHE A 505 -21.79 -13.60 -6.23
CA PHE A 505 -21.49 -12.38 -5.49
C PHE A 505 -22.61 -12.01 -4.53
N SER A 506 -22.23 -11.53 -3.35
CA SER A 506 -23.13 -10.96 -2.35
C SER A 506 -22.65 -9.54 -2.00
N ILE A 507 -23.49 -8.50 -2.23
CA ILE A 507 -23.06 -7.12 -2.20
C ILE A 507 -23.73 -6.36 -1.07
N GLY A 508 -22.94 -5.54 -0.37
CA GLY A 508 -23.30 -4.72 0.78
C GLY A 508 -22.43 -4.99 2.00
N GLY A 509 -22.41 -4.03 2.93
CA GLY A 509 -21.69 -4.15 4.19
C GLY A 509 -20.23 -3.71 4.12
N ASP A 510 -19.47 -4.19 5.09
CA ASP A 510 -18.06 -3.88 5.28
C ASP A 510 -17.09 -4.73 4.43
N GLY A 511 -17.57 -5.80 3.82
CA GLY A 511 -16.74 -6.74 3.04
C GLY A 511 -15.87 -7.68 3.89
N ILE A 512 -15.88 -7.59 5.21
CA ILE A 512 -15.00 -8.37 6.09
C ILE A 512 -15.28 -9.85 5.98
N THR A 513 -16.55 -10.21 5.84
CA THR A 513 -17.00 -11.61 5.77
C THR A 513 -16.49 -12.34 4.54
N ASN A 514 -15.97 -11.61 3.52
CA ASN A 514 -15.34 -12.24 2.35
C ASN A 514 -14.09 -13.07 2.74
N ASN A 515 -13.39 -12.67 3.78
CA ASN A 515 -12.20 -13.38 4.25
C ASN A 515 -12.51 -14.71 4.91
N PHE A 516 -13.77 -15.00 5.22
CA PHE A 516 -14.16 -16.17 5.99
C PHE A 516 -14.75 -17.31 5.13
N ASN A 517 -14.99 -17.07 3.83
CA ASN A 517 -15.58 -18.05 2.90
C ASN A 517 -16.80 -18.77 3.51
N ILE A 518 -17.77 -17.98 3.96
CA ILE A 518 -18.86 -18.48 4.82
C ILE A 518 -19.77 -19.47 4.10
N ASP A 519 -20.24 -19.18 2.89
CA ASP A 519 -21.22 -20.01 2.17
C ASP A 519 -20.87 -20.26 0.69
N GLY A 520 -19.58 -20.12 0.35
CA GLY A 520 -19.10 -20.26 -1.02
C GLY A 520 -19.42 -19.06 -1.92
N ARG A 521 -20.10 -18.02 -1.42
CA ARG A 521 -20.31 -16.75 -2.13
C ARG A 521 -19.22 -15.75 -1.80
N GLU A 522 -18.90 -14.92 -2.76
CA GLU A 522 -17.94 -13.84 -2.57
C GLU A 522 -18.65 -12.56 -2.12
N ILE A 523 -18.26 -12.03 -0.97
CA ILE A 523 -18.88 -10.85 -0.37
C ILE A 523 -18.13 -9.60 -0.82
N ILE A 524 -18.85 -8.68 -1.45
CA ILE A 524 -18.35 -7.39 -1.92
C ILE A 524 -18.89 -6.30 -1.01
N GLY A 525 -18.01 -5.65 -0.26
CA GLY A 525 -18.40 -4.58 0.64
C GLY A 525 -18.91 -3.35 -0.11
N LEU A 526 -20.00 -2.76 0.36
CA LEU A 526 -20.49 -1.44 -0.03
C LEU A 526 -21.00 -0.75 1.23
N ARG A 527 -20.23 0.20 1.73
CA ARG A 527 -20.51 0.89 3.00
C ARG A 527 -21.80 1.72 2.89
N GLY A 528 -22.55 1.82 3.99
CA GLY A 528 -23.88 2.46 4.00
C GLY A 528 -25.02 1.49 3.65
N TYR A 529 -24.70 0.23 3.37
CA TYR A 529 -25.67 -0.85 3.17
C TYR A 529 -25.34 -2.02 4.12
N ALA A 530 -26.35 -2.74 4.57
CA ALA A 530 -26.13 -3.93 5.40
C ALA A 530 -25.50 -5.07 4.58
N ASN A 531 -24.85 -6.01 5.26
CA ASN A 531 -24.16 -7.14 4.61
C ASN A 531 -25.10 -7.90 3.68
N GLY A 532 -24.74 -7.99 2.40
CA GLY A 532 -25.48 -8.71 1.36
C GLY A 532 -26.82 -8.09 0.94
N SER A 533 -27.25 -6.96 1.52
CA SER A 533 -28.59 -6.39 1.32
C SER A 533 -28.91 -6.03 -0.13
N LEU A 534 -27.91 -5.72 -0.94
CA LEU A 534 -28.11 -5.36 -2.36
C LEU A 534 -28.28 -6.57 -3.28
N SER A 535 -28.03 -7.78 -2.79
CA SER A 535 -28.18 -9.03 -3.56
C SER A 535 -29.19 -10.02 -2.96
N GLN A 536 -29.86 -9.67 -1.85
CA GLN A 536 -30.84 -10.55 -1.19
C GLN A 536 -32.05 -10.91 -2.06
N HIS A 537 -32.45 -10.01 -2.97
CA HIS A 537 -33.55 -10.25 -3.91
C HIS A 537 -33.17 -11.25 -5.02
N ILE A 538 -31.90 -11.60 -5.16
CA ILE A 538 -31.40 -12.60 -6.10
C ILE A 538 -31.18 -13.90 -5.32
N GLU A 539 -32.03 -14.85 -5.52
CA GLU A 539 -32.20 -16.05 -4.68
C GLU A 539 -30.91 -16.82 -4.40
N ALA A 540 -30.04 -16.95 -5.41
CA ALA A 540 -28.74 -17.62 -5.27
C ALA A 540 -27.55 -16.66 -5.06
N GLY A 541 -27.77 -15.34 -5.08
CA GLY A 541 -26.74 -14.32 -5.17
C GLY A 541 -26.47 -13.86 -6.61
N ALA A 542 -25.72 -12.79 -6.75
CA ALA A 542 -25.51 -12.12 -8.04
C ALA A 542 -24.48 -12.83 -8.93
N SER A 543 -24.67 -12.73 -10.25
CA SER A 543 -23.70 -13.17 -11.25
C SER A 543 -22.86 -12.02 -11.82
N LEU A 544 -23.34 -10.79 -11.69
CA LEU A 544 -22.61 -9.58 -12.07
C LEU A 544 -22.65 -8.56 -10.95
N TYR A 545 -21.60 -7.77 -10.83
CA TYR A 545 -21.60 -6.59 -9.97
C TYR A 545 -20.66 -5.50 -10.51
N SER A 546 -20.94 -4.29 -10.06
CA SER A 546 -20.02 -3.15 -10.17
C SER A 546 -19.94 -2.42 -8.85
N LYS A 547 -18.76 -1.90 -8.54
CA LYS A 547 -18.50 -1.03 -7.38
C LYS A 547 -17.54 0.08 -7.75
N TYR A 548 -17.85 1.26 -7.26
CA TYR A 548 -17.02 2.46 -7.39
C TYR A 548 -16.87 3.11 -6.02
N THR A 549 -15.66 3.55 -5.70
CA THR A 549 -15.36 4.27 -4.47
C THR A 549 -14.53 5.50 -4.79
N LEU A 550 -14.94 6.64 -4.27
CA LEU A 550 -14.13 7.85 -4.16
C LEU A 550 -13.92 8.12 -2.68
N GLU A 551 -12.66 8.21 -2.24
CA GLU A 551 -12.34 8.44 -0.84
C GLU A 551 -11.29 9.55 -0.71
N ILE A 552 -11.56 10.51 0.16
CA ILE A 552 -10.65 11.58 0.53
C ILE A 552 -10.08 11.24 1.90
N ARG A 553 -8.75 11.21 2.02
CA ARG A 553 -8.02 10.88 3.24
C ARG A 553 -7.23 12.07 3.75
N TYR A 554 -7.30 12.30 5.05
CA TYR A 554 -6.52 13.33 5.72
C TYR A 554 -5.75 12.72 6.91
N PRO A 555 -4.41 12.80 6.94
CA PRO A 555 -3.61 12.23 7.99
C PRO A 555 -3.71 13.09 9.25
N LEU A 556 -4.03 12.48 10.38
CA LEU A 556 -4.00 13.09 11.71
C LEU A 556 -2.64 12.84 12.38
N SER A 557 -2.07 11.66 12.16
CA SER A 557 -0.72 11.27 12.59
C SER A 557 -0.14 10.27 11.60
N LEU A 558 1.09 10.49 11.14
CA LEU A 558 1.84 9.56 10.29
C LEU A 558 3.02 8.93 11.07
N ASN A 559 2.91 8.82 12.39
CA ASN A 559 3.92 8.12 13.17
C ASN A 559 3.89 6.62 12.83
N PRO A 560 5.03 5.99 12.48
CA PRO A 560 5.08 4.56 12.14
C PRO A 560 4.54 3.63 13.24
N SER A 561 4.63 4.03 14.50
CA SER A 561 4.06 3.26 15.63
C SER A 561 2.55 3.43 15.79
N SER A 562 1.94 4.46 15.18
CA SER A 562 0.51 4.74 15.27
C SER A 562 0.10 5.71 14.17
N THR A 563 -0.15 5.19 12.96
CA THR A 563 -0.69 5.99 11.87
C THR A 563 -2.19 6.17 12.04
N ILE A 564 -2.65 7.42 12.07
CA ILE A 564 -4.08 7.76 12.23
C ILE A 564 -4.50 8.68 11.11
N TYR A 565 -5.58 8.35 10.43
CA TYR A 565 -6.16 9.22 9.41
C TYR A 565 -7.70 9.18 9.41
N ALA A 566 -8.29 10.32 9.08
CA ALA A 566 -9.72 10.43 8.80
C ALA A 566 -9.97 10.24 7.31
N ASN A 567 -11.12 9.71 6.96
CA ASN A 567 -11.57 9.58 5.58
C ASN A 567 -13.02 10.00 5.42
N ALA A 568 -13.32 10.59 4.27
CA ALA A 568 -14.68 10.79 3.77
C ALA A 568 -14.81 10.01 2.46
N PHE A 569 -15.92 9.31 2.26
CA PHE A 569 -16.09 8.44 1.10
C PHE A 569 -17.45 8.62 0.44
N ALA A 570 -17.46 8.40 -0.87
CA ALA A 570 -18.64 8.17 -1.68
C ALA A 570 -18.50 6.80 -2.34
N GLU A 571 -19.50 5.96 -2.20
CA GLU A 571 -19.53 4.65 -2.85
C GLU A 571 -20.80 4.51 -3.69
N ALA A 572 -20.66 3.78 -4.79
CA ALA A 572 -21.75 3.43 -5.68
C ALA A 572 -21.55 2.02 -6.21
N GLY A 573 -22.60 1.24 -6.29
CA GLY A 573 -22.51 -0.12 -6.82
C GLY A 573 -23.87 -0.79 -6.92
N ASN A 574 -23.91 -1.90 -7.63
CA ASN A 574 -25.11 -2.74 -7.73
C ASN A 574 -24.75 -4.17 -8.14
N ALA A 575 -25.74 -5.03 -8.07
CA ALA A 575 -25.67 -6.45 -8.36
C ALA A 575 -26.80 -6.90 -9.28
N TRP A 576 -26.49 -7.83 -10.20
CA TRP A 576 -27.47 -8.34 -11.16
C TRP A 576 -27.42 -9.86 -11.25
N SER A 577 -28.55 -10.45 -11.56
CA SER A 577 -28.68 -11.92 -11.69
C SER A 577 -28.01 -12.46 -12.96
N GLY A 578 -27.82 -11.64 -13.99
CA GLY A 578 -27.23 -12.00 -15.28
C GLY A 578 -27.17 -10.82 -16.24
N PHE A 579 -26.63 -11.06 -17.44
CA PHE A 579 -26.48 -10.03 -18.47
C PHE A 579 -27.81 -9.46 -18.97
N THR A 580 -28.88 -10.24 -18.93
CA THR A 580 -30.22 -9.78 -19.36
C THR A 580 -30.78 -8.64 -18.51
N ASN A 581 -30.38 -8.58 -17.24
CA ASN A 581 -30.84 -7.59 -16.29
C ASN A 581 -29.77 -6.53 -15.99
N PHE A 582 -28.65 -6.57 -16.72
CA PHE A 582 -27.53 -5.66 -16.46
C PHE A 582 -27.83 -4.23 -16.93
N GLN A 583 -27.84 -3.30 -16.01
CA GLN A 583 -27.99 -1.87 -16.23
C GLN A 583 -26.85 -1.12 -15.54
N PRO A 584 -25.76 -0.80 -16.23
CA PRO A 584 -24.51 -0.32 -15.63
C PRO A 584 -24.62 1.02 -14.87
N PHE A 585 -25.64 1.82 -15.17
CA PHE A 585 -25.88 3.12 -14.55
C PHE A 585 -26.89 3.06 -13.39
N GLU A 586 -27.57 1.93 -13.19
CA GLU A 586 -28.45 1.72 -12.05
C GLU A 586 -27.62 1.31 -10.83
N VAL A 587 -27.02 2.30 -10.15
CA VAL A 587 -26.16 2.08 -9.00
C VAL A 587 -26.82 2.56 -7.71
N LYS A 588 -26.56 1.88 -6.62
CA LYS A 588 -26.97 2.25 -5.26
C LYS A 588 -25.85 3.03 -4.59
N ARG A 589 -26.14 4.24 -4.12
CA ARG A 589 -25.18 5.25 -3.69
C ARG A 589 -25.16 5.40 -2.18
N SER A 590 -23.97 5.63 -1.65
CA SER A 590 -23.78 5.98 -0.24
C SER A 590 -22.70 7.05 -0.08
N LEU A 591 -22.80 7.79 1.03
CA LEU A 591 -21.78 8.73 1.49
C LEU A 591 -21.48 8.43 2.95
N GLY A 592 -20.28 8.72 3.38
CA GLY A 592 -19.92 8.50 4.76
C GLY A 592 -18.57 9.09 5.16
N VAL A 593 -18.28 8.93 6.43
CA VAL A 593 -17.02 9.33 7.04
C VAL A 593 -16.48 8.19 7.90
N GLY A 594 -15.18 8.18 8.10
CA GLY A 594 -14.56 7.18 8.94
C GLY A 594 -13.23 7.63 9.52
N ILE A 595 -12.72 6.80 10.41
CA ILE A 595 -11.40 6.94 10.98
C ILE A 595 -10.65 5.62 10.88
N ARG A 596 -9.37 5.71 10.63
CA ARG A 596 -8.46 4.57 10.57
C ARG A 596 -7.32 4.78 11.53
N ILE A 597 -6.99 3.74 12.27
CA ILE A 597 -5.88 3.71 13.23
C ILE A 597 -5.05 2.46 12.95
N PHE A 598 -3.84 2.65 12.49
CA PHE A 598 -2.90 1.55 12.32
C PHE A 598 -2.09 1.38 13.61
N MET A 599 -2.06 0.17 14.11
CA MET A 599 -1.20 -0.25 15.21
C MET A 599 -0.43 -1.51 14.79
N PRO A 600 0.91 -1.54 14.90
CA PRO A 600 1.73 -2.65 14.41
C PRO A 600 1.30 -4.04 14.91
N MET A 601 0.76 -4.11 16.14
CA MET A 601 0.33 -5.37 16.77
C MET A 601 -1.06 -5.83 16.32
N PHE A 602 -1.97 -4.89 15.99
CA PHE A 602 -3.39 -5.18 15.68
C PHE A 602 -3.76 -4.90 14.21
N GLY A 603 -2.81 -4.35 13.43
CA GLY A 603 -3.07 -3.93 12.06
C GLY A 603 -3.90 -2.65 11.98
N LEU A 604 -4.68 -2.51 10.91
CA LEU A 604 -5.50 -1.33 10.67
C LEU A 604 -6.88 -1.51 11.31
N LEU A 605 -7.21 -0.66 12.26
CA LEU A 605 -8.53 -0.56 12.86
C LEU A 605 -9.34 0.50 12.12
N GLY A 606 -10.60 0.24 11.85
CA GLY A 606 -11.47 1.16 11.14
C GLY A 606 -12.86 1.23 11.72
N VAL A 607 -13.41 2.44 11.73
CA VAL A 607 -14.83 2.69 12.00
C VAL A 607 -15.35 3.61 10.92
N ASP A 608 -16.40 3.19 10.23
CA ASP A 608 -17.08 3.98 9.20
C ASP A 608 -18.55 4.19 9.56
N PHE A 609 -19.03 5.39 9.33
CA PHE A 609 -20.45 5.75 9.37
C PHE A 609 -20.87 6.09 7.95
N GLY A 610 -21.68 5.23 7.34
CA GLY A 610 -22.16 5.38 5.98
C GLY A 610 -23.67 5.52 5.92
N HIS A 611 -24.17 6.37 5.03
CA HIS A 611 -25.59 6.55 4.76
C HIS A 611 -25.92 6.09 3.34
N GLY A 612 -26.77 5.06 3.23
CA GLY A 612 -27.30 4.59 1.95
C GLY A 612 -28.53 5.41 1.53
N TYR A 613 -28.45 6.04 0.36
CA TYR A 613 -29.50 6.95 -0.13
C TYR A 613 -30.59 6.28 -0.94
N ASP A 614 -30.24 5.21 -1.63
CA ASP A 614 -31.15 4.56 -2.57
C ASP A 614 -31.91 3.43 -1.88
N PRO A 615 -33.14 3.14 -2.31
CA PRO A 615 -33.92 2.02 -1.78
C PRO A 615 -33.22 0.67 -1.99
N LEU A 616 -33.39 -0.22 -1.04
CA LEU A 616 -32.97 -1.61 -1.18
C LEU A 616 -33.74 -2.29 -2.33
N PRO A 617 -33.09 -3.18 -3.10
CA PRO A 617 -33.74 -3.84 -4.21
C PRO A 617 -35.00 -4.60 -3.78
N GLY A 618 -36.10 -4.42 -4.50
CA GLY A 618 -37.39 -5.04 -4.19
C GLY A 618 -38.19 -4.38 -3.06
N THR A 619 -37.70 -3.27 -2.51
CA THR A 619 -38.37 -2.50 -1.45
C THR A 619 -38.40 -1.01 -1.73
N LEU A 620 -39.19 -0.25 -0.98
CA LEU A 620 -39.15 1.21 -0.95
C LEU A 620 -38.28 1.75 0.20
N GLU A 621 -37.78 0.87 1.06
CA GLU A 621 -36.99 1.24 2.22
C GLU A 621 -35.55 1.60 1.84
N LYS A 622 -35.09 2.74 2.34
CA LYS A 622 -33.69 3.15 2.22
C LYS A 622 -32.84 2.45 3.28
N SER A 623 -31.60 2.17 2.95
CA SER A 623 -30.67 1.56 3.93
C SER A 623 -30.41 2.47 5.14
N GLY A 624 -30.41 3.81 4.94
CA GLY A 624 -30.16 4.76 6.00
C GLY A 624 -28.72 4.70 6.55
N TRP A 625 -28.56 5.03 7.83
CA TRP A 625 -27.27 5.01 8.51
C TRP A 625 -26.84 3.59 8.89
N GLN A 626 -25.63 3.24 8.51
CA GLN A 626 -24.97 1.97 8.85
C GLN A 626 -23.61 2.27 9.48
N THR A 627 -23.29 1.54 10.53
CA THR A 627 -21.95 1.60 11.17
C THR A 627 -21.18 0.33 10.83
N HIS A 628 -19.96 0.50 10.33
CA HIS A 628 -19.08 -0.58 9.95
C HIS A 628 -17.81 -0.54 10.79
N PHE A 629 -17.46 -1.67 11.39
CA PHE A 629 -16.23 -1.83 12.15
C PHE A 629 -15.30 -2.79 11.44
N SER A 630 -14.01 -2.49 11.42
CA SER A 630 -12.99 -3.37 10.86
C SER A 630 -11.75 -3.43 11.75
N ILE A 631 -11.16 -4.61 11.85
CA ILE A 631 -9.94 -4.86 12.61
C ILE A 631 -9.01 -5.72 11.74
N GLY A 632 -7.76 -5.24 11.55
CA GLY A 632 -6.73 -5.98 10.84
C GLY A 632 -6.84 -5.96 9.31
N GLN A 633 -7.78 -5.22 8.73
CA GLN A 633 -8.01 -5.17 7.29
C GLN A 633 -7.48 -3.87 6.68
N GLN A 634 -6.80 -3.97 5.54
CA GLN A 634 -6.53 -2.83 4.66
C GLN A 634 -7.70 -2.70 3.67
N PHE A 635 -8.31 -1.54 3.58
CA PHE A 635 -9.37 -1.22 2.63
C PHE A 635 -8.82 -0.62 1.35
#